data_a5cd8988c20647493d16012bb3c8a95d
#
_entry.id   a5cd8988c20647493d16012bb3c8a95d
#
_cell.length_a   1.000
_cell.length_b   1.000
_cell.length_c   1.000
_cell.angle_alpha   90.00
_cell.angle_beta   90.00
_cell.angle_gamma   90.00
#
_symmetry.space_group_name_H-M   'P 1'
#
loop_
_entity.id
_entity.type
_entity.pdbx_description
1 polymer ?
#
loop_
_entity_poly.entity_id
_entity_poly.type
_entity_poly.pdbx_seq_one_letter_code
_entity_poly.pdbx_strand_id
1 'polypeptide(L)'
;MGEPAMKKVKFYLCAVLLCIVFFASCSDGNSDGSSGSEDAKHQSTDLKDGWWNDTAFYHIWVKSFCDYDGDGCGDFNGIKSKLDYIKNDLGCDGIWLSPIFECDYKSKSPSGNMHGYDVKDYYAVNSYFGTEDDLLSLIQACHDKNIKIIFDFVPNHTGKGNAWFTNSCEGGNKKDWYVWNNSKLNWNPGMGSSDTWHKNPKGNDYYYAAFWEGQPDLNFRNYEVREEMKNVVRYWLNKGFDGLRIDAVRYLIETENSLVDTPETHAWFNELRKEVIDSYKEISPKFMVCEAWIENNRSALNAYFGSEEKTEFNMVLDFDQGRGCYNSIYESDSRILTSTLYKNPSEIKAYGTFIGNHDEYMGRIASWFGGYSAEIKLISAMSLLRPTVPFIYYGNEIGMQEGNYNGDLRLRTKLNWTNVEKQRNDDSSILSLNKALLALRKEYPSLFKNGTVKELKSSTVNTETKNPLYTVAAYTISDGKDTLLCVFSLKNVSDNKFWFDCGDLDISSYSVLIGVNNEKNLSLDGSDIKVEYIAPYETRVYYIGDDKKEMLFTDKRLFLRGDMNGWGYDEMLYDSEKRCFDLWYKLDPDSYQFKFDAYCDWTLSYGSGEENTAGKTVPLDKEMQTSTEKGENTNFLFTPLSSGTYRFTFYEDDNTFVIRQE
;
A
#
# COMPACT_ATOMS: atom_id res chain seq x y z
N MET A 1 46.79 -12.54 62.68
CA MET A 1 47.06 -13.98 62.69
C MET A 1 46.00 -14.65 61.78
N GLY A 2 46.50 -15.28 60.72
CA GLY A 2 45.82 -16.34 60.01
C GLY A 2 44.85 -16.00 58.91
N GLU A 3 45.34 -15.76 57.68
CA GLU A 3 44.60 -16.06 56.46
C GLU A 3 44.35 -17.56 56.29
N PRO A 4 43.32 -17.95 55.58
CA PRO A 4 43.43 -19.15 54.77
C PRO A 4 43.03 -18.93 53.31
N ALA A 5 43.99 -19.24 52.48
CA ALA A 5 44.03 -19.90 51.17
C ALA A 5 42.76 -19.86 50.26
N MET A 6 42.91 -19.16 49.14
CA MET A 6 42.07 -19.31 47.96
C MET A 6 42.35 -20.64 47.23
N LYS A 7 41.33 -21.47 47.03
CA LYS A 7 41.34 -22.56 46.07
C LYS A 7 41.00 -22.05 44.67
N LYS A 8 41.98 -22.17 43.76
CA LYS A 8 41.81 -21.93 42.30
C LYS A 8 40.94 -23.05 41.70
N VAL A 9 39.80 -22.70 41.16
CA VAL A 9 39.02 -23.57 40.27
C VAL A 9 39.48 -23.23 38.83
N LYS A 10 40.00 -24.25 38.14
CA LYS A 10 40.36 -24.17 36.72
C LYS A 10 39.08 -24.32 35.88
N PHE A 11 38.72 -23.28 35.13
CA PHE A 11 37.77 -23.39 34.02
C PHE A 11 38.52 -24.01 32.83
N TYR A 12 37.99 -25.12 32.32
CA TYR A 12 38.38 -25.65 31.01
C TYR A 12 37.57 -24.90 29.95
N LEU A 13 38.28 -24.09 29.12
CA LEU A 13 37.76 -23.48 27.91
C LEU A 13 37.80 -24.55 26.80
N CYS A 14 36.65 -25.08 26.38
CA CYS A 14 36.55 -25.83 25.14
C CYS A 14 36.48 -24.82 23.97
N ALA A 15 37.61 -24.66 23.29
CA ALA A 15 37.66 -23.98 22.01
C ALA A 15 37.12 -24.93 20.93
N VAL A 16 35.99 -24.62 20.35
CA VAL A 16 35.52 -25.26 19.10
C VAL A 16 36.19 -24.54 17.93
N LEU A 17 37.19 -25.22 17.36
CA LEU A 17 37.83 -24.81 16.11
C LEU A 17 36.84 -25.05 14.95
N LEU A 18 36.38 -24.02 14.30
CA LEU A 18 35.69 -24.13 13.01
C LEU A 18 36.76 -24.35 11.92
N CYS A 19 36.86 -25.57 11.41
CA CYS A 19 37.65 -25.86 10.22
C CYS A 19 36.85 -25.50 8.97
N ILE A 20 37.25 -24.42 8.28
CA ILE A 20 36.85 -24.15 6.91
C ILE A 20 37.67 -25.05 6.01
N VAL A 21 37.06 -26.04 5.37
CA VAL A 21 37.69 -26.90 4.36
C VAL A 21 37.24 -26.45 2.98
N PHE A 22 38.19 -25.90 2.22
CA PHE A 22 38.06 -25.78 0.75
C PHE A 22 38.24 -27.15 0.13
N PHE A 23 37.26 -27.67 -0.59
CA PHE A 23 37.43 -28.83 -1.47
C PHE A 23 37.63 -28.41 -2.90
N ALA A 24 38.82 -28.67 -3.40
CA ALA A 24 39.06 -28.77 -4.84
C ALA A 24 38.60 -30.16 -5.31
N SER A 25 37.94 -30.17 -6.47
CA SER A 25 37.39 -31.33 -7.14
C SER A 25 38.42 -32.41 -7.44
N CYS A 26 38.10 -33.70 -7.14
CA CYS A 26 38.41 -34.87 -7.99
C CYS A 26 37.37 -35.95 -7.73
N SER A 27 36.89 -36.54 -8.82
CA SER A 27 35.88 -37.59 -8.92
C SER A 27 36.28 -38.91 -8.22
N ASP A 28 35.33 -39.55 -7.52
CA ASP A 28 34.85 -40.91 -7.81
C ASP A 28 33.75 -41.30 -6.80
N GLY A 29 32.80 -42.09 -7.27
CA GLY A 29 31.49 -42.32 -6.64
C GLY A 29 31.47 -43.10 -5.35
N ASN A 30 30.49 -42.80 -4.53
CA ASN A 30 29.47 -43.69 -3.97
C ASN A 30 28.46 -42.94 -3.10
N SER A 31 27.21 -43.37 -3.20
CA SER A 31 26.03 -42.90 -2.47
C SER A 31 26.16 -42.97 -0.97
N ASP A 32 25.85 -41.86 -0.26
CA ASP A 32 25.01 -41.89 0.93
C ASP A 32 24.57 -40.44 1.29
N GLY A 33 23.33 -40.31 1.74
CA GLY A 33 22.59 -39.06 1.84
C GLY A 33 23.16 -38.04 2.81
N SER A 34 23.24 -36.78 2.35
CA SER A 34 23.24 -35.59 3.21
C SER A 34 22.34 -34.52 2.63
N SER A 35 21.19 -34.29 3.24
CA SER A 35 20.18 -33.30 2.92
C SER A 35 20.54 -31.86 3.32
N GLY A 36 21.82 -31.52 3.32
CA GLY A 36 22.31 -30.24 3.86
C GLY A 36 22.78 -29.19 2.85
N SER A 37 22.76 -29.45 1.53
CA SER A 37 23.45 -28.59 0.56
C SER A 37 22.55 -27.84 -0.44
N GLU A 38 21.25 -28.11 -0.51
CA GLU A 38 20.35 -27.42 -1.46
C GLU A 38 19.71 -26.15 -0.86
N ASP A 39 19.48 -26.11 0.44
CA ASP A 39 18.76 -25.00 1.11
C ASP A 39 19.54 -23.68 1.14
N ALA A 40 20.86 -23.70 0.91
CA ALA A 40 21.68 -22.47 0.92
C ALA A 40 21.68 -21.69 -0.41
N LYS A 41 21.20 -22.28 -1.52
CA LYS A 41 21.32 -21.69 -2.86
C LYS A 41 20.41 -20.52 -3.13
N HIS A 42 19.31 -20.38 -2.40
CA HIS A 42 18.27 -19.38 -2.64
C HIS A 42 18.31 -18.19 -1.66
N GLN A 43 19.28 -18.16 -0.72
CA GLN A 43 19.39 -17.06 0.23
C GLN A 43 19.91 -15.79 -0.44
N SER A 44 19.30 -14.65 -0.13
CA SER A 44 19.87 -13.35 -0.48
C SER A 44 21.12 -13.08 0.39
N THR A 45 22.29 -12.96 -0.23
CA THR A 45 23.58 -12.95 0.49
C THR A 45 24.03 -11.56 0.93
N ASP A 46 23.41 -10.47 0.43
CA ASP A 46 23.89 -9.10 0.62
C ASP A 46 22.93 -8.22 1.45
N LEU A 47 21.99 -8.81 2.19
CA LEU A 47 21.05 -8.07 3.02
C LEU A 47 21.73 -7.50 4.27
N LYS A 48 21.51 -6.20 4.49
CA LYS A 48 21.90 -5.52 5.73
C LYS A 48 20.72 -5.47 6.69
N ASP A 49 20.99 -5.53 7.99
CA ASP A 49 19.95 -5.35 9.00
C ASP A 49 19.24 -4.01 8.79
N GLY A 50 17.91 -4.02 8.85
CA GLY A 50 17.08 -2.85 8.57
C GLY A 50 16.80 -2.56 7.09
N TRP A 51 17.11 -3.49 6.16
CA TRP A 51 16.86 -3.34 4.72
C TRP A 51 15.39 -3.03 4.40
N TRP A 52 14.47 -3.49 5.23
CA TRP A 52 13.02 -3.26 5.08
C TRP A 52 12.62 -1.79 5.22
N ASN A 53 13.43 -0.96 5.89
CA ASN A 53 13.14 0.46 6.07
C ASN A 53 13.26 1.28 4.77
N ASP A 54 14.00 0.76 3.79
CA ASP A 54 14.21 1.40 2.49
C ASP A 54 13.42 0.70 1.36
N THR A 55 12.53 -0.24 1.72
CA THR A 55 11.79 -1.09 0.78
C THR A 55 10.33 -0.62 0.64
N ALA A 56 9.86 -0.45 -0.58
CA ALA A 56 8.42 -0.37 -0.87
C ALA A 56 7.90 -1.76 -1.21
N PHE A 57 6.90 -2.25 -0.47
CA PHE A 57 6.33 -3.58 -0.66
C PHE A 57 5.11 -3.55 -1.58
N TYR A 58 5.06 -4.50 -2.52
CA TYR A 58 3.91 -4.76 -3.36
C TYR A 58 3.21 -6.03 -2.87
N HIS A 59 2.00 -5.88 -2.34
CA HIS A 59 1.20 -6.98 -1.80
C HIS A 59 0.43 -7.67 -2.93
N ILE A 60 0.77 -8.91 -3.23
CA ILE A 60 0.23 -9.71 -4.32
C ILE A 60 -0.76 -10.75 -3.79
N TRP A 61 -2.01 -10.68 -4.28
CA TRP A 61 -2.96 -11.77 -4.17
C TRP A 61 -2.71 -12.79 -5.28
N VAL A 62 -1.98 -13.88 -4.96
CA VAL A 62 -1.43 -14.82 -5.94
C VAL A 62 -2.49 -15.29 -6.93
N LYS A 63 -3.64 -15.76 -6.43
CA LYS A 63 -4.76 -16.27 -7.26
C LYS A 63 -5.20 -15.31 -8.38
N SER A 64 -5.05 -14.01 -8.20
CA SER A 64 -5.70 -13.01 -9.04
C SER A 64 -4.73 -12.07 -9.75
N PHE A 65 -3.43 -12.19 -9.50
CA PHE A 65 -2.44 -11.28 -10.05
C PHE A 65 -2.14 -11.54 -11.53
N CYS A 66 -1.63 -12.72 -11.86
CA CYS A 66 -1.31 -13.08 -13.24
C CYS A 66 -1.41 -14.61 -13.42
N ASP A 67 -2.18 -15.01 -14.40
CA ASP A 67 -2.47 -16.38 -14.79
C ASP A 67 -1.57 -16.72 -16.01
N TYR A 68 -0.49 -17.49 -15.79
CA TYR A 68 0.51 -17.77 -16.80
C TYR A 68 0.11 -18.92 -17.73
N ASP A 69 -0.51 -19.95 -17.19
CA ASP A 69 -0.87 -21.17 -17.92
C ASP A 69 -2.32 -21.12 -18.51
N GLY A 70 -3.08 -20.08 -18.18
CA GLY A 70 -4.43 -19.83 -18.72
C GLY A 70 -5.51 -20.68 -18.09
N ASP A 71 -5.28 -21.27 -16.91
CA ASP A 71 -6.22 -22.17 -16.23
C ASP A 71 -7.30 -21.45 -15.42
N GLY A 72 -7.21 -20.13 -15.33
CA GLY A 72 -8.17 -19.28 -14.62
C GLY A 72 -7.71 -18.85 -13.22
N CYS A 73 -6.56 -19.33 -12.74
CA CYS A 73 -5.95 -19.00 -11.47
C CYS A 73 -4.59 -18.34 -11.69
N GLY A 74 -4.27 -17.28 -10.95
CA GLY A 74 -2.91 -16.73 -10.93
C GLY A 74 -1.95 -17.70 -10.24
N ASP A 75 -0.69 -17.65 -10.66
CA ASP A 75 0.34 -18.62 -10.28
C ASP A 75 1.73 -17.99 -10.10
N PHE A 76 2.70 -18.76 -9.58
CA PHE A 76 4.07 -18.30 -9.33
C PHE A 76 4.80 -17.89 -10.61
N ASN A 77 4.58 -18.59 -11.73
CA ASN A 77 5.16 -18.26 -13.01
C ASN A 77 4.57 -16.95 -13.58
N GLY A 78 3.28 -16.69 -13.32
CA GLY A 78 2.63 -15.43 -13.61
C GLY A 78 3.28 -14.26 -12.90
N ILE A 79 3.51 -14.40 -11.58
CA ILE A 79 4.23 -13.39 -10.81
C ILE A 79 5.65 -13.19 -11.36
N LYS A 80 6.38 -14.29 -11.59
CA LYS A 80 7.73 -14.27 -12.16
C LYS A 80 7.79 -13.53 -13.49
N SER A 81 6.79 -13.70 -14.35
CA SER A 81 6.70 -13.03 -15.66
C SER A 81 6.51 -11.50 -15.55
N LYS A 82 6.10 -11.00 -14.38
CA LYS A 82 5.77 -9.59 -14.12
C LYS A 82 6.74 -8.88 -13.16
N LEU A 83 7.88 -9.48 -12.85
CA LEU A 83 8.88 -8.87 -11.97
C LEU A 83 9.43 -7.55 -12.52
N ASP A 84 9.56 -7.41 -13.84
CA ASP A 84 10.00 -6.15 -14.46
C ASP A 84 8.97 -5.03 -14.28
N TYR A 85 7.68 -5.35 -14.37
CA TYR A 85 6.61 -4.40 -14.04
C TYR A 85 6.74 -3.91 -12.59
N ILE A 86 6.89 -4.83 -11.64
CA ILE A 86 6.98 -4.51 -10.21
C ILE A 86 8.21 -3.64 -9.93
N LYS A 87 9.37 -4.02 -10.51
CA LYS A 87 10.66 -3.36 -10.24
C LYS A 87 10.84 -2.05 -10.98
N ASN A 88 10.57 -2.04 -12.30
CA ASN A 88 10.96 -0.97 -13.18
C ASN A 88 9.82 -0.02 -13.54
N ASP A 89 8.60 -0.55 -13.71
CA ASP A 89 7.46 0.29 -14.07
C ASP A 89 6.76 0.87 -12.84
N LEU A 90 6.59 0.09 -11.77
CA LEU A 90 6.04 0.59 -10.52
C LEU A 90 7.14 1.16 -9.60
N GLY A 91 8.22 0.42 -9.40
CA GLY A 91 9.33 0.85 -8.55
C GLY A 91 9.37 0.20 -7.17
N CYS A 92 8.64 -0.89 -6.93
CA CYS A 92 8.71 -1.64 -5.69
C CYS A 92 9.95 -2.53 -5.62
N ASP A 93 10.52 -2.65 -4.43
CA ASP A 93 11.71 -3.45 -4.14
C ASP A 93 11.41 -4.66 -3.24
N GLY A 94 10.18 -4.80 -2.77
CA GLY A 94 9.69 -5.93 -1.99
C GLY A 94 8.37 -6.47 -2.51
N ILE A 95 8.16 -7.76 -2.34
CA ILE A 95 6.90 -8.46 -2.62
C ILE A 95 6.42 -9.11 -1.33
N TRP A 96 5.14 -8.92 -1.01
CA TRP A 96 4.42 -9.71 -0.03
C TRP A 96 3.42 -10.60 -0.76
N LEU A 97 3.60 -11.92 -0.68
CA LEU A 97 2.68 -12.91 -1.21
C LEU A 97 1.56 -13.18 -0.19
N SER A 98 0.28 -13.18 -0.63
CA SER A 98 -0.82 -13.78 0.13
C SER A 98 -0.51 -15.25 0.46
N PRO A 99 -1.23 -15.91 1.41
CA PRO A 99 -0.87 -17.26 1.86
C PRO A 99 -0.63 -18.23 0.72
N ILE A 100 0.54 -18.84 0.71
CA ILE A 100 1.01 -19.74 -0.35
C ILE A 100 0.74 -21.22 -0.07
N PHE A 101 0.29 -21.53 1.15
CA PHE A 101 0.15 -22.89 1.65
C PHE A 101 -0.99 -23.67 1.00
N GLU A 102 -0.89 -24.99 1.01
CA GLU A 102 -2.03 -25.85 0.72
C GLU A 102 -3.18 -25.51 1.66
N CYS A 103 -4.38 -25.31 1.13
CA CYS A 103 -5.55 -24.85 1.88
C CYS A 103 -6.79 -25.72 1.64
N ASP A 104 -7.81 -25.59 2.51
CA ASP A 104 -9.02 -26.42 2.45
C ASP A 104 -9.92 -26.02 1.28
N TYR A 105 -10.16 -24.72 1.12
CA TYR A 105 -11.05 -24.21 0.09
C TYR A 105 -10.26 -23.89 -1.17
N LYS A 106 -10.32 -24.79 -2.15
CA LYS A 106 -9.70 -24.60 -3.45
C LYS A 106 -10.74 -24.32 -4.52
N SER A 107 -10.50 -23.27 -5.30
CA SER A 107 -11.32 -22.97 -6.46
C SER A 107 -10.56 -22.10 -7.45
N LYS A 108 -10.52 -22.54 -8.71
CA LYS A 108 -10.02 -21.71 -9.84
C LYS A 108 -11.06 -20.70 -10.32
N SER A 109 -12.34 -20.90 -9.94
CA SER A 109 -13.40 -19.96 -10.29
C SER A 109 -13.14 -18.57 -9.72
N PRO A 110 -13.33 -17.48 -10.50
CA PRO A 110 -13.28 -16.12 -9.98
C PRO A 110 -14.22 -15.87 -8.80
N SER A 111 -15.37 -16.56 -8.76
CA SER A 111 -16.34 -16.48 -7.66
C SER A 111 -16.05 -17.45 -6.51
N GLY A 112 -15.04 -18.29 -6.62
CA GLY A 112 -14.67 -19.26 -5.59
C GLY A 112 -13.83 -18.62 -4.49
N ASN A 113 -14.25 -18.83 -3.25
CA ASN A 113 -13.58 -18.26 -2.08
C ASN A 113 -12.33 -19.05 -1.68
N MET A 114 -11.25 -18.98 -2.47
CA MET A 114 -9.95 -19.49 -2.08
C MET A 114 -9.11 -18.32 -1.52
N HIS A 115 -9.00 -18.24 -0.21
CA HIS A 115 -8.27 -17.16 0.46
C HIS A 115 -6.91 -17.60 1.02
N GLY A 116 -6.72 -18.91 1.29
CA GLY A 116 -5.44 -19.45 1.76
C GLY A 116 -5.20 -19.37 3.27
N TYR A 117 -6.06 -18.68 4.02
CA TYR A 117 -5.95 -18.57 5.49
C TYR A 117 -6.49 -19.82 6.22
N ASP A 118 -7.12 -20.76 5.54
CA ASP A 118 -7.55 -22.07 6.03
C ASP A 118 -6.50 -23.15 5.74
N VAL A 119 -5.33 -23.01 6.35
CA VAL A 119 -4.12 -23.80 6.04
C VAL A 119 -4.35 -25.28 6.34
N LYS A 120 -4.21 -26.09 5.31
CA LYS A 120 -4.31 -27.56 5.38
C LYS A 120 -2.97 -28.23 5.60
N ASP A 121 -1.91 -27.72 5.00
CA ASP A 121 -0.54 -28.18 5.15
C ASP A 121 0.44 -27.01 5.06
N TYR A 122 1.17 -26.76 6.12
CA TYR A 122 2.15 -25.66 6.19
C TYR A 122 3.46 -25.94 5.45
N TYR A 123 3.71 -27.18 5.06
CA TYR A 123 4.93 -27.58 4.36
C TYR A 123 4.73 -27.82 2.86
N ALA A 124 3.51 -27.65 2.37
CA ALA A 124 3.17 -27.79 0.97
C ALA A 124 2.67 -26.45 0.41
N VAL A 125 3.08 -26.12 -0.81
CA VAL A 125 2.52 -25.01 -1.56
C VAL A 125 1.13 -25.36 -2.09
N ASN A 126 0.27 -24.35 -2.26
CA ASN A 126 -1.03 -24.53 -2.89
C ASN A 126 -0.83 -24.97 -4.35
N SER A 127 -1.28 -26.18 -4.67
CA SER A 127 -1.11 -26.80 -5.98
C SER A 127 -1.79 -26.04 -7.13
N TYR A 128 -2.63 -25.05 -6.85
CA TYR A 128 -3.20 -24.16 -7.86
C TYR A 128 -2.28 -23.00 -8.22
N PHE A 129 -1.26 -22.73 -7.41
CA PHE A 129 -0.26 -21.69 -7.67
C PHE A 129 1.01 -22.21 -8.34
N GLY A 130 1.14 -23.54 -8.48
CA GLY A 130 2.28 -24.21 -9.04
C GLY A 130 2.91 -25.23 -8.09
N THR A 131 4.12 -25.64 -8.39
CA THR A 131 4.94 -26.54 -7.59
C THR A 131 5.86 -25.76 -6.62
N GLU A 132 6.50 -26.46 -5.68
CA GLU A 132 7.55 -25.89 -4.86
C GLU A 132 8.72 -25.38 -5.74
N ASP A 133 9.10 -26.11 -6.80
CA ASP A 133 10.15 -25.69 -7.73
C ASP A 133 9.79 -24.39 -8.45
N ASP A 134 8.51 -24.16 -8.80
CA ASP A 134 8.04 -22.90 -9.38
C ASP A 134 8.19 -21.75 -8.36
N LEU A 135 7.86 -21.98 -7.10
CA LEU A 135 8.05 -21.00 -6.04
C LEU A 135 9.54 -20.68 -5.80
N LEU A 136 10.40 -21.70 -5.73
CA LEU A 136 11.86 -21.51 -5.59
C LEU A 136 12.43 -20.73 -6.78
N SER A 137 11.94 -21.03 -7.99
CA SER A 137 12.32 -20.30 -9.21
C SER A 137 11.84 -18.84 -9.16
N LEU A 138 10.67 -18.54 -8.58
CA LEU A 138 10.21 -17.17 -8.35
C LEU A 138 11.10 -16.45 -7.33
N ILE A 139 11.42 -17.08 -6.20
CA ILE A 139 12.30 -16.52 -5.17
C ILE A 139 13.65 -16.15 -5.76
N GLN A 140 14.28 -17.08 -6.51
CA GLN A 140 15.55 -16.82 -7.18
C GLN A 140 15.45 -15.65 -8.15
N ALA A 141 14.41 -15.61 -8.99
CA ALA A 141 14.21 -14.52 -9.95
C ALA A 141 13.97 -13.16 -9.26
N CYS A 142 13.36 -13.14 -8.07
CA CYS A 142 13.25 -11.93 -7.24
C CYS A 142 14.64 -11.47 -6.80
N HIS A 143 15.44 -12.36 -6.25
CA HIS A 143 16.80 -12.05 -5.78
C HIS A 143 17.72 -11.58 -6.92
N ASP A 144 17.66 -12.21 -8.09
CA ASP A 144 18.41 -11.80 -9.29
C ASP A 144 18.09 -10.36 -9.72
N LYS A 145 16.87 -9.88 -9.44
CA LYS A 145 16.43 -8.50 -9.71
C LYS A 145 16.54 -7.58 -8.48
N ASN A 146 17.15 -8.03 -7.39
CA ASN A 146 17.22 -7.31 -6.12
C ASN A 146 15.81 -6.89 -5.63
N ILE A 147 14.87 -7.82 -5.70
CA ILE A 147 13.53 -7.74 -5.10
C ILE A 147 13.52 -8.66 -3.88
N LYS A 148 13.07 -8.15 -2.73
CA LYS A 148 12.87 -8.93 -1.51
C LYS A 148 11.50 -9.61 -1.55
N ILE A 149 11.39 -10.80 -1.00
CA ILE A 149 10.13 -11.54 -1.02
C ILE A 149 9.79 -12.06 0.36
N ILE A 150 8.59 -11.74 0.84
CA ILE A 150 8.06 -12.22 2.10
C ILE A 150 6.75 -13.01 1.89
N PHE A 151 6.50 -13.96 2.76
CA PHE A 151 5.27 -14.75 2.74
C PHE A 151 4.32 -14.37 3.87
N ASP A 152 3.05 -14.72 3.70
CA ASP A 152 2.01 -14.57 4.72
C ASP A 152 1.97 -15.80 5.61
N PHE A 153 2.24 -15.66 6.90
CA PHE A 153 2.23 -16.73 7.88
C PHE A 153 1.00 -16.64 8.76
N VAL A 154 0.24 -17.71 8.83
CA VAL A 154 -1.04 -17.83 9.55
C VAL A 154 -0.86 -18.72 10.79
N PRO A 155 -0.37 -18.19 11.92
CA PRO A 155 -0.11 -19.05 13.09
C PRO A 155 -1.35 -19.35 13.94
N ASN A 156 -2.36 -18.47 13.95
CA ASN A 156 -3.46 -18.54 14.90
C ASN A 156 -4.29 -19.83 14.79
N HIS A 157 -4.57 -20.27 13.59
CA HIS A 157 -5.51 -21.35 13.30
C HIS A 157 -5.06 -22.19 12.11
N THR A 158 -5.71 -23.33 11.91
CA THR A 158 -5.58 -24.16 10.71
C THR A 158 -6.92 -24.25 9.98
N GLY A 159 -6.94 -24.77 8.75
CA GLY A 159 -8.17 -25.27 8.14
C GLY A 159 -8.68 -26.52 8.85
N LYS A 160 -9.98 -26.78 8.78
CA LYS A 160 -10.61 -28.02 9.32
C LYS A 160 -10.07 -29.31 8.70
N GLY A 161 -9.60 -29.26 7.46
CA GLY A 161 -9.01 -30.39 6.75
C GLY A 161 -7.55 -30.66 7.09
N ASN A 162 -6.95 -29.87 7.98
CA ASN A 162 -5.60 -30.11 8.46
C ASN A 162 -5.50 -31.43 9.21
N ALA A 163 -4.47 -32.23 8.93
CA ALA A 163 -4.26 -33.54 9.56
C ALA A 163 -4.10 -33.45 11.09
N TRP A 164 -3.54 -32.35 11.59
CA TRP A 164 -3.42 -32.10 13.03
C TRP A 164 -4.79 -31.96 13.69
N PHE A 165 -5.73 -31.20 13.05
CA PHE A 165 -7.06 -31.04 13.57
C PHE A 165 -7.87 -32.34 13.51
N THR A 166 -7.76 -33.09 12.41
CA THR A 166 -8.40 -34.41 12.29
C THR A 166 -7.96 -35.34 13.41
N ASN A 167 -6.65 -35.46 13.66
CA ASN A 167 -6.12 -36.26 14.77
C ASN A 167 -6.61 -35.77 16.14
N SER A 168 -6.67 -34.45 16.33
CA SER A 168 -7.16 -33.81 17.56
C SER A 168 -8.64 -34.13 17.82
N CYS A 169 -9.50 -34.07 16.78
CA CYS A 169 -10.92 -34.44 16.87
C CYS A 169 -11.13 -35.88 17.33
N GLU A 170 -10.27 -36.80 16.91
CA GLU A 170 -10.31 -38.22 17.24
C GLU A 170 -9.72 -38.56 18.62
N GLY A 171 -9.22 -37.56 19.35
CA GLY A 171 -8.56 -37.75 20.64
C GLY A 171 -7.18 -38.35 20.52
N GLY A 172 -6.50 -38.18 19.40
CA GLY A 172 -5.13 -38.66 19.17
C GLY A 172 -4.08 -37.83 19.93
N ASN A 173 -2.81 -38.05 19.59
CA ASN A 173 -1.68 -37.41 20.26
C ASN A 173 -1.60 -35.87 20.05
N LYS A 174 -2.35 -35.33 19.08
CA LYS A 174 -2.48 -33.90 18.86
C LYS A 174 -3.75 -33.30 19.49
N LYS A 175 -4.39 -34.01 20.43
CA LYS A 175 -5.61 -33.50 21.09
C LYS A 175 -5.40 -32.12 21.66
N ASP A 176 -4.32 -31.89 22.38
CA ASP A 176 -4.02 -30.62 23.06
C ASP A 176 -3.35 -29.57 22.15
N TRP A 177 -3.26 -29.85 20.85
CA TRP A 177 -2.75 -28.87 19.87
C TRP A 177 -3.78 -27.78 19.53
N TYR A 178 -5.07 -28.03 19.86
CA TYR A 178 -6.15 -27.07 19.65
C TYR A 178 -6.82 -26.71 20.96
N VAL A 179 -7.57 -25.62 20.95
CA VAL A 179 -8.27 -25.11 22.15
C VAL A 179 -9.62 -25.84 22.27
N TRP A 180 -9.75 -26.69 23.29
CA TRP A 180 -10.94 -27.51 23.55
C TRP A 180 -11.58 -27.18 24.88
N ASN A 181 -12.92 -27.32 24.98
CA ASN A 181 -13.66 -27.28 26.25
C ASN A 181 -14.88 -28.22 26.21
N ASN A 182 -15.32 -28.67 27.37
CA ASN A 182 -16.48 -29.57 27.50
C ASN A 182 -17.83 -28.83 27.29
N SER A 183 -17.82 -27.50 27.33
CA SER A 183 -18.99 -26.63 27.10
C SER A 183 -18.56 -25.39 26.33
N LYS A 184 -19.50 -24.73 25.65
CA LYS A 184 -19.26 -23.42 25.06
C LYS A 184 -19.01 -22.38 26.15
N LEU A 185 -17.91 -21.66 26.05
CA LEU A 185 -17.58 -20.51 26.88
C LEU A 185 -18.14 -19.24 26.22
N ASN A 186 -18.32 -18.19 27.00
CA ASN A 186 -18.73 -16.88 26.47
C ASN A 186 -17.50 -16.09 25.96
N TRP A 187 -16.79 -16.67 24.99
CA TRP A 187 -15.63 -16.06 24.36
C TRP A 187 -16.03 -15.51 22.98
N ASN A 188 -15.98 -14.20 22.85
CA ASN A 188 -16.20 -13.53 21.56
C ASN A 188 -15.23 -12.35 21.47
N PRO A 189 -14.16 -12.45 20.66
CA PRO A 189 -13.17 -11.40 20.50
C PRO A 189 -13.67 -10.23 19.64
N GLY A 190 -14.91 -10.30 19.13
CA GLY A 190 -15.51 -9.24 18.29
C GLY A 190 -15.10 -9.29 16.82
N MET A 191 -14.48 -10.38 16.39
CA MET A 191 -14.11 -10.63 14.99
C MET A 191 -14.91 -11.83 14.46
N GLY A 192 -15.18 -11.82 13.14
CA GLY A 192 -15.81 -12.95 12.47
C GLY A 192 -17.20 -13.31 13.00
N SER A 193 -17.39 -14.58 13.35
CA SER A 193 -18.66 -15.12 13.84
C SER A 193 -18.88 -14.82 15.33
N SER A 194 -20.16 -14.60 15.71
CA SER A 194 -20.54 -14.50 17.13
C SER A 194 -20.54 -15.87 17.84
N ASP A 195 -20.63 -17.00 17.10
CA ASP A 195 -20.49 -18.35 17.64
C ASP A 195 -19.06 -18.83 17.42
N THR A 196 -18.27 -18.83 18.47
CA THR A 196 -16.83 -19.14 18.45
C THR A 196 -16.51 -20.54 18.99
N TRP A 197 -17.50 -21.28 19.54
CA TRP A 197 -17.33 -22.65 20.03
C TRP A 197 -18.15 -23.63 19.24
N HIS A 198 -17.49 -24.54 18.55
CA HIS A 198 -18.12 -25.48 17.63
C HIS A 198 -17.99 -26.91 18.10
N LYS A 199 -19.03 -27.71 17.89
CA LYS A 199 -19.04 -29.11 18.33
C LYS A 199 -18.00 -29.94 17.61
N ASN A 200 -17.24 -30.75 18.37
CA ASN A 200 -16.36 -31.75 17.83
C ASN A 200 -17.13 -32.71 16.90
N PRO A 201 -16.75 -32.87 15.62
CA PRO A 201 -17.43 -33.79 14.72
C PRO A 201 -17.26 -35.29 15.10
N LYS A 202 -16.33 -35.61 15.99
CA LYS A 202 -15.95 -36.96 16.43
C LYS A 202 -16.17 -37.21 17.93
N GLY A 203 -16.51 -36.16 18.70
CA GLY A 203 -16.63 -36.22 20.16
C GLY A 203 -17.78 -35.41 20.73
N ASN A 204 -17.78 -35.24 22.06
CA ASN A 204 -18.83 -34.48 22.75
C ASN A 204 -18.38 -33.09 23.23
N ASP A 205 -17.13 -32.79 23.12
CA ASP A 205 -16.51 -31.52 23.45
C ASP A 205 -16.66 -30.48 22.33
N TYR A 206 -16.15 -29.26 22.56
CA TYR A 206 -16.21 -28.15 21.63
C TYR A 206 -14.79 -27.61 21.40
N TYR A 207 -14.47 -27.25 20.13
CA TYR A 207 -13.26 -26.53 19.80
C TYR A 207 -13.57 -25.03 19.66
N TYR A 208 -12.57 -24.21 19.98
CA TYR A 208 -12.59 -22.78 19.78
C TYR A 208 -12.15 -22.44 18.36
N ALA A 209 -12.80 -21.43 17.77
CA ALA A 209 -12.48 -20.86 16.47
C ALA A 209 -12.87 -19.39 16.47
N ALA A 210 -11.92 -18.51 16.69
CA ALA A 210 -12.15 -17.07 16.89
C ALA A 210 -12.82 -16.41 15.67
N PHE A 211 -12.48 -16.84 14.45
CA PHE A 211 -12.96 -16.26 13.21
C PHE A 211 -14.23 -16.94 12.68
N TRP A 212 -14.17 -18.23 12.45
CA TRP A 212 -15.32 -19.02 12.01
C TRP A 212 -15.06 -20.53 12.15
N GLU A 213 -16.12 -21.33 12.08
CA GLU A 213 -16.03 -22.77 12.35
C GLU A 213 -15.01 -23.56 11.51
N GLY A 214 -14.63 -23.04 10.33
CA GLY A 214 -13.65 -23.67 9.44
C GLY A 214 -12.19 -23.42 9.82
N GLN A 215 -11.93 -22.59 10.82
CA GLN A 215 -10.59 -22.14 11.23
C GLN A 215 -10.36 -22.41 12.73
N PRO A 216 -10.21 -23.68 13.15
CA PRO A 216 -9.96 -24.04 14.55
C PRO A 216 -8.64 -23.47 15.07
N ASP A 217 -8.66 -22.81 16.23
CA ASP A 217 -7.53 -22.15 16.83
C ASP A 217 -6.54 -23.13 17.44
N LEU A 218 -5.24 -22.90 17.18
CA LEU A 218 -4.15 -23.64 17.74
C LEU A 218 -3.89 -23.24 19.19
N ASN A 219 -3.53 -24.22 20.03
CA ASN A 219 -3.23 -24.00 21.44
C ASN A 219 -1.77 -23.64 21.68
N PHE A 220 -1.44 -22.35 21.65
CA PHE A 220 -0.06 -21.87 21.92
C PHE A 220 0.42 -22.04 23.37
N ARG A 221 -0.43 -22.49 24.30
CA ARG A 221 0.04 -22.97 25.61
C ARG A 221 0.73 -24.33 25.52
N ASN A 222 0.44 -25.09 24.46
CA ASN A 222 1.14 -26.33 24.16
C ASN A 222 2.52 -26.02 23.57
N TYR A 223 3.58 -26.54 24.23
CA TYR A 223 4.97 -26.36 23.78
C TYR A 223 5.21 -26.92 22.39
N GLU A 224 4.62 -28.09 22.05
CA GLU A 224 4.80 -28.71 20.73
C GLU A 224 4.24 -27.84 19.60
N VAL A 225 3.11 -27.15 19.83
CA VAL A 225 2.54 -26.21 18.87
C VAL A 225 3.49 -25.03 18.63
N ARG A 226 4.05 -24.46 19.71
CA ARG A 226 5.00 -23.35 19.58
C ARG A 226 6.24 -23.77 18.78
N GLU A 227 6.81 -24.96 19.08
CA GLU A 227 7.96 -25.47 18.34
C GLU A 227 7.65 -25.76 16.89
N GLU A 228 6.49 -26.36 16.60
CA GLU A 228 6.08 -26.66 15.24
C GLU A 228 5.89 -25.39 14.41
N MET A 229 5.27 -24.35 14.97
CA MET A 229 5.11 -23.06 14.28
C MET A 229 6.47 -22.38 14.01
N LYS A 230 7.44 -22.50 14.94
CA LYS A 230 8.82 -22.05 14.71
C LYS A 230 9.50 -22.87 13.60
N ASN A 231 9.24 -24.17 13.52
CA ASN A 231 9.80 -25.03 12.47
C ASN A 231 9.22 -24.68 11.09
N VAL A 232 7.93 -24.39 11.00
CA VAL A 232 7.31 -23.87 9.76
C VAL A 232 8.01 -22.60 9.28
N VAL A 233 8.25 -21.64 10.18
CA VAL A 233 8.95 -20.39 9.84
C VAL A 233 10.38 -20.68 9.36
N ARG A 234 11.14 -21.53 10.07
CA ARG A 234 12.50 -21.93 9.67
C ARG A 234 12.51 -22.59 8.29
N TYR A 235 11.54 -23.47 8.02
CA TYR A 235 11.44 -24.17 6.74
C TYR A 235 11.36 -23.18 5.56
N TRP A 236 10.44 -22.23 5.62
CA TRP A 236 10.25 -21.27 4.53
C TRP A 236 11.36 -20.22 4.44
N LEU A 237 11.90 -19.77 5.58
CA LEU A 237 13.07 -18.89 5.57
C LEU A 237 14.30 -19.58 4.96
N ASN A 238 14.50 -20.88 5.22
CA ASN A 238 15.57 -21.68 4.61
C ASN A 238 15.37 -21.90 3.11
N LYS A 239 14.12 -21.90 2.62
CA LYS A 239 13.80 -21.93 1.18
C LYS A 239 14.13 -20.62 0.46
N GLY A 240 14.45 -19.55 1.17
CA GLY A 240 14.96 -18.31 0.60
C GLY A 240 14.10 -17.08 0.83
N PHE A 241 12.96 -17.18 1.53
CA PHE A 241 12.19 -15.97 1.86
C PHE A 241 13.01 -15.00 2.73
N ASP A 242 12.87 -13.71 2.47
CA ASP A 242 13.57 -12.63 3.16
C ASP A 242 12.85 -12.20 4.45
N GLY A 243 11.66 -12.71 4.68
CA GLY A 243 10.87 -12.42 5.87
C GLY A 243 9.44 -12.91 5.75
N LEU A 244 8.61 -12.46 6.68
CA LEU A 244 7.22 -12.86 6.77
C LEU A 244 6.32 -11.73 7.30
N ARG A 245 5.06 -11.71 6.82
CA ARG A 245 3.95 -11.02 7.46
C ARG A 245 3.21 -12.05 8.32
N ILE A 246 2.93 -11.70 9.55
CA ILE A 246 2.20 -12.59 10.47
C ILE A 246 0.76 -12.11 10.60
N ASP A 247 -0.15 -13.03 10.27
CA ASP A 247 -1.58 -12.88 10.32
C ASP A 247 -2.12 -12.92 11.75
N ALA A 248 -3.17 -12.15 12.03
CA ALA A 248 -4.04 -12.29 13.21
C ALA A 248 -3.29 -12.35 14.56
N VAL A 249 -2.21 -11.58 14.71
CA VAL A 249 -1.30 -11.68 15.88
C VAL A 249 -1.96 -11.46 17.23
N ARG A 250 -3.13 -10.83 17.26
CA ARG A 250 -3.85 -10.48 18.48
C ARG A 250 -4.47 -11.67 19.22
N TYR A 251 -4.72 -12.78 18.51
CA TYR A 251 -5.69 -13.82 18.88
C TYR A 251 -5.07 -15.16 19.31
N LEU A 252 -3.72 -15.25 19.46
CA LEU A 252 -3.03 -16.52 19.62
C LEU A 252 -3.27 -17.22 20.97
N ILE A 253 -3.42 -16.45 22.04
CA ILE A 253 -3.59 -17.01 23.40
C ILE A 253 -4.64 -16.19 24.16
N GLU A 254 -5.78 -16.79 24.41
CA GLU A 254 -6.85 -16.19 25.18
C GLU A 254 -6.72 -16.49 26.66
N THR A 255 -7.26 -15.60 27.49
CA THR A 255 -7.44 -15.79 28.93
C THR A 255 -8.91 -15.56 29.29
N GLU A 256 -9.30 -15.90 30.54
CA GLU A 256 -10.64 -15.56 31.05
C GLU A 256 -10.91 -14.04 31.07
N ASN A 257 -9.85 -13.24 31.15
CA ASN A 257 -9.93 -11.79 31.29
C ASN A 257 -9.70 -11.03 29.98
N SER A 258 -9.06 -11.63 29.00
CA SER A 258 -8.81 -11.03 27.67
C SER A 258 -8.72 -12.10 26.59
N LEU A 259 -9.41 -11.86 25.49
CA LEU A 259 -9.40 -12.73 24.31
C LEU A 259 -8.42 -12.22 23.23
N VAL A 260 -7.76 -11.10 23.47
CA VAL A 260 -6.82 -10.46 22.55
C VAL A 260 -5.66 -9.82 23.29
N ASP A 261 -4.53 -9.66 22.60
CA ASP A 261 -3.38 -8.87 23.07
C ASP A 261 -2.87 -9.29 24.45
N THR A 262 -2.86 -10.61 24.75
CA THR A 262 -2.45 -11.11 26.07
C THR A 262 -0.94 -11.09 26.23
N PRO A 263 -0.41 -10.96 27.47
CA PRO A 263 1.02 -11.04 27.72
C PRO A 263 1.67 -12.35 27.26
N GLU A 264 0.92 -13.45 27.25
CA GLU A 264 1.40 -14.74 26.74
C GLU A 264 1.55 -14.74 25.21
N THR A 265 0.66 -14.07 24.50
CA THR A 265 0.76 -13.83 23.04
C THR A 265 2.05 -13.05 22.71
N HIS A 266 2.29 -11.94 23.41
CA HIS A 266 3.53 -11.16 23.25
C HIS A 266 4.78 -11.98 23.61
N ALA A 267 4.72 -12.79 24.66
CA ALA A 267 5.83 -13.63 25.04
C ALA A 267 6.22 -14.65 23.94
N TRP A 268 5.23 -15.20 23.22
CA TRP A 268 5.53 -16.10 22.11
C TRP A 268 6.18 -15.38 20.93
N PHE A 269 5.76 -14.16 20.57
CA PHE A 269 6.41 -13.41 19.50
C PHE A 269 7.86 -13.04 19.84
N ASN A 270 8.13 -12.72 21.11
CA ASN A 270 9.51 -12.55 21.57
C ASN A 270 10.32 -13.86 21.48
N GLU A 271 9.71 -15.01 21.82
CA GLU A 271 10.32 -16.34 21.66
C GLU A 271 10.63 -16.63 20.18
N LEU A 272 9.67 -16.45 19.27
CA LEU A 272 9.84 -16.61 17.83
C LEU A 272 10.96 -15.70 17.30
N ARG A 273 10.95 -14.43 17.69
CA ARG A 273 11.99 -13.46 17.31
C ARG A 273 13.37 -13.95 17.72
N LYS A 274 13.55 -14.25 18.99
CA LYS A 274 14.84 -14.59 19.56
C LYS A 274 15.38 -15.93 19.05
N GLU A 275 14.52 -16.95 18.92
CA GLU A 275 14.94 -18.31 18.61
C GLU A 275 14.98 -18.61 17.11
N VAL A 276 14.28 -17.84 16.29
CA VAL A 276 14.24 -18.05 14.84
C VAL A 276 14.81 -16.86 14.10
N ILE A 277 14.17 -15.70 14.17
CA ILE A 277 14.50 -14.55 13.31
C ILE A 277 15.93 -14.05 13.57
N ASP A 278 16.30 -13.88 14.83
CA ASP A 278 17.63 -13.38 15.20
C ASP A 278 18.76 -14.35 14.86
N SER A 279 18.47 -15.66 14.65
CA SER A 279 19.47 -16.63 14.20
C SER A 279 19.99 -16.36 12.78
N TYR A 280 19.23 -15.63 11.95
CA TYR A 280 19.62 -15.24 10.60
C TYR A 280 20.36 -13.89 10.53
N LYS A 281 20.44 -13.15 11.64
CA LYS A 281 20.87 -11.74 11.64
C LYS A 281 22.23 -11.49 10.98
N GLU A 282 23.20 -12.37 11.23
CA GLU A 282 24.57 -12.24 10.72
C GLU A 282 24.76 -12.78 9.29
N ILE A 283 23.80 -13.55 8.79
CA ILE A 283 23.91 -14.24 7.50
C ILE A 283 23.00 -13.57 6.45
N SER A 284 21.74 -13.43 6.78
CA SER A 284 20.69 -12.86 5.92
C SER A 284 19.55 -12.34 6.81
N PRO A 285 19.65 -11.12 7.34
CA PRO A 285 18.66 -10.57 8.28
C PRO A 285 17.23 -10.71 7.75
N LYS A 286 16.35 -11.30 8.54
CA LYS A 286 14.96 -11.59 8.17
C LYS A 286 14.01 -10.54 8.73
N PHE A 287 13.03 -10.17 7.91
CA PHE A 287 12.02 -9.19 8.24
C PHE A 287 10.77 -9.84 8.84
N MET A 288 10.22 -9.24 9.88
CA MET A 288 8.99 -9.69 10.53
C MET A 288 8.05 -8.51 10.73
N VAL A 289 6.92 -8.51 10.03
CA VAL A 289 5.85 -7.51 10.15
C VAL A 289 4.56 -8.15 10.60
N CYS A 290 3.79 -7.48 11.45
CA CYS A 290 2.54 -8.02 11.97
C CYS A 290 1.30 -7.29 11.46
N GLU A 291 0.21 -8.06 11.33
CA GLU A 291 -1.13 -7.53 11.28
C GLU A 291 -1.73 -7.51 12.69
N ALA A 292 -1.56 -6.39 13.36
CA ALA A 292 -2.34 -6.08 14.55
C ALA A 292 -3.40 -5.05 14.15
N TRP A 293 -4.60 -5.52 13.76
CA TRP A 293 -5.69 -4.61 13.38
C TRP A 293 -6.20 -3.87 14.62
N ILE A 294 -5.55 -2.74 14.89
CA ILE A 294 -5.85 -1.86 16.01
C ILE A 294 -6.00 -0.45 15.45
N GLU A 295 -7.18 0.12 15.60
CA GLU A 295 -7.49 1.50 15.22
C GLU A 295 -7.65 2.36 16.47
N ASN A 296 -7.23 3.63 16.40
CA ASN A 296 -7.38 4.64 17.46
C ASN A 296 -6.72 4.29 18.80
N ASN A 297 -5.79 3.33 18.83
CA ASN A 297 -5.04 2.96 20.04
C ASN A 297 -3.56 2.70 19.73
N ARG A 298 -2.81 3.80 19.57
CA ARG A 298 -1.37 3.76 19.26
C ARG A 298 -0.55 3.00 20.31
N SER A 299 -0.92 3.09 21.59
CA SER A 299 -0.20 2.40 22.66
C SER A 299 -0.31 0.88 22.55
N ALA A 300 -1.52 0.37 22.24
CA ALA A 300 -1.72 -1.05 22.03
C ALA A 300 -1.00 -1.55 20.75
N LEU A 301 -1.02 -0.75 19.66
CA LEU A 301 -0.29 -1.07 18.45
C LEU A 301 1.23 -1.13 18.70
N ASN A 302 1.77 -0.16 19.44
CA ASN A 302 3.20 -0.09 19.77
C ASN A 302 3.67 -1.21 20.69
N ALA A 303 2.77 -1.87 21.44
CA ALA A 303 3.14 -3.00 22.27
C ALA A 303 3.78 -4.15 21.46
N TYR A 304 3.41 -4.29 20.16
CA TYR A 304 3.97 -5.30 19.26
C TYR A 304 5.42 -5.06 18.82
N PHE A 305 6.01 -3.91 19.14
CA PHE A 305 7.47 -3.77 19.01
C PHE A 305 8.22 -4.47 20.16
N GLY A 306 7.53 -4.75 21.25
CA GLY A 306 8.14 -5.24 22.47
C GLY A 306 8.94 -4.14 23.18
N SER A 307 10.06 -4.53 23.80
CA SER A 307 11.01 -3.64 24.47
C SER A 307 12.44 -3.93 23.99
N GLU A 308 13.44 -3.12 24.40
CA GLU A 308 14.85 -3.36 24.07
C GLU A 308 15.33 -4.76 24.51
N GLU A 309 14.80 -5.26 25.62
CA GLU A 309 15.14 -6.60 26.15
C GLU A 309 14.28 -7.72 25.56
N LYS A 310 13.10 -7.38 25.06
CA LYS A 310 12.06 -8.31 24.56
C LYS A 310 11.51 -7.81 23.24
N THR A 311 12.37 -7.70 22.24
CA THR A 311 11.97 -7.29 20.90
C THR A 311 11.03 -8.32 20.28
N GLU A 312 9.97 -7.83 19.62
CA GLU A 312 9.02 -8.66 18.90
C GLU A 312 9.14 -8.41 17.39
N PHE A 313 8.37 -7.50 16.84
CA PHE A 313 8.34 -7.24 15.41
C PHE A 313 9.32 -6.14 14.97
N ASN A 314 9.77 -6.21 13.72
CA ASN A 314 10.51 -5.11 13.10
C ASN A 314 9.57 -3.97 12.72
N MET A 315 8.32 -4.30 12.39
CA MET A 315 7.32 -3.36 11.88
C MET A 315 5.91 -3.81 12.22
N VAL A 316 5.01 -2.86 12.38
CA VAL A 316 3.57 -3.10 12.50
C VAL A 316 2.84 -2.43 11.35
N LEU A 317 1.77 -3.05 10.85
CA LEU A 317 0.88 -2.44 9.87
C LEU A 317 -0.04 -1.43 10.56
N ASP A 318 -0.04 -0.19 10.09
CA ASP A 318 -0.80 0.92 10.69
C ASP A 318 -2.10 1.17 9.94
N PHE A 319 -3.19 0.77 10.55
CA PHE A 319 -4.55 0.90 10.01
C PHE A 319 -5.09 2.34 10.11
N ASP A 320 -4.61 3.17 11.03
CA ASP A 320 -5.09 4.55 11.19
C ASP A 320 -4.65 5.46 10.02
N GLN A 321 -3.51 5.18 9.41
CA GLN A 321 -2.91 6.05 8.39
C GLN A 321 -3.76 6.16 7.12
N GLY A 322 -4.15 5.04 6.54
CA GLY A 322 -4.97 5.01 5.34
C GLY A 322 -6.33 5.66 5.58
N ARG A 323 -6.95 5.36 6.72
CA ARG A 323 -8.23 5.96 7.12
C ARG A 323 -8.11 7.47 7.33
N GLY A 324 -7.01 7.93 7.92
CA GLY A 324 -6.74 9.36 8.08
C GLY A 324 -6.60 10.10 6.75
N CYS A 325 -5.93 9.50 5.76
CA CYS A 325 -5.85 10.05 4.41
C CYS A 325 -7.25 10.15 3.77
N TYR A 326 -8.04 9.09 3.81
CA TYR A 326 -9.39 9.08 3.25
C TYR A 326 -10.31 10.10 3.94
N ASN A 327 -10.37 10.09 5.28
CA ASN A 327 -11.25 10.96 6.03
C ASN A 327 -10.90 12.44 5.82
N SER A 328 -9.61 12.78 5.65
CA SER A 328 -9.21 14.16 5.38
C SER A 328 -9.74 14.66 4.03
N ILE A 329 -9.80 13.81 3.02
CA ILE A 329 -10.40 14.14 1.71
C ILE A 329 -11.92 14.22 1.84
N TYR A 330 -12.54 13.22 2.45
CA TYR A 330 -13.99 13.12 2.61
C TYR A 330 -14.58 14.30 3.38
N GLU A 331 -13.97 14.65 4.53
CA GLU A 331 -14.37 15.77 5.38
C GLU A 331 -13.81 17.13 4.86
N SER A 332 -12.90 17.09 3.90
CA SER A 332 -12.15 18.27 3.42
C SER A 332 -11.45 19.02 4.55
N ASP A 333 -10.79 18.28 5.47
CA ASP A 333 -10.15 18.83 6.66
C ASP A 333 -8.70 18.37 6.78
N SER A 334 -7.76 19.29 6.55
CA SER A 334 -6.31 19.04 6.63
C SER A 334 -5.83 18.64 8.02
N ARG A 335 -6.55 19.01 9.07
CA ARG A 335 -6.20 18.68 10.45
C ARG A 335 -6.27 17.17 10.71
N ILE A 336 -7.16 16.45 10.00
CA ILE A 336 -7.26 14.99 10.06
C ILE A 336 -5.98 14.38 9.49
N LEU A 337 -5.52 14.84 8.32
CA LEU A 337 -4.28 14.38 7.71
C LEU A 337 -3.08 14.62 8.61
N THR A 338 -2.93 15.85 9.10
CA THR A 338 -1.76 16.26 9.88
C THR A 338 -1.73 15.63 11.27
N SER A 339 -2.89 15.28 11.84
CA SER A 339 -2.99 14.55 13.11
C SER A 339 -2.43 13.12 13.05
N THR A 340 -2.39 12.53 11.86
CA THR A 340 -1.86 11.17 11.62
C THR A 340 -0.40 11.14 11.20
N LEU A 341 0.27 12.30 11.08
CA LEU A 341 1.68 12.37 10.72
C LEU A 341 2.57 11.97 11.91
N TYR A 342 3.54 11.11 11.65
CA TYR A 342 4.60 10.82 12.61
C TYR A 342 5.61 11.96 12.62
N LYS A 343 5.86 12.53 13.80
CA LYS A 343 6.73 13.71 13.96
C LYS A 343 8.16 13.34 14.34
N ASN A 344 8.36 12.15 14.92
CA ASN A 344 9.66 11.70 15.41
C ASN A 344 10.26 10.63 14.50
N PRO A 345 11.53 10.76 14.06
CA PRO A 345 12.18 9.76 13.22
C PRO A 345 12.23 8.35 13.82
N SER A 346 12.28 8.23 15.16
CA SER A 346 12.25 6.93 15.84
C SER A 346 10.91 6.21 15.71
N GLU A 347 9.81 6.96 15.57
CA GLU A 347 8.46 6.41 15.35
C GLU A 347 8.26 6.00 13.89
N ILE A 348 8.85 6.74 12.96
CA ILE A 348 8.67 6.61 11.51
C ILE A 348 9.09 5.24 10.98
N LYS A 349 10.20 4.69 11.48
CA LYS A 349 10.83 3.45 10.98
C LYS A 349 10.00 2.19 11.18
N ALA A 350 9.04 2.25 12.05
CA ALA A 350 8.39 1.08 12.60
C ALA A 350 7.03 0.77 11.98
N TYR A 351 6.53 1.64 11.10
CA TYR A 351 5.16 1.50 10.58
C TYR A 351 5.12 1.19 9.09
N GLY A 352 4.42 0.10 8.76
CA GLY A 352 3.99 -0.19 7.40
C GLY A 352 2.67 0.50 7.12
N THR A 353 2.59 1.32 6.06
CA THR A 353 1.41 2.11 5.72
C THR A 353 0.78 1.67 4.41
N PHE A 354 -0.54 1.73 4.33
CA PHE A 354 -1.31 1.32 3.16
C PHE A 354 -2.66 2.06 3.11
N ILE A 355 -3.27 2.13 1.93
CA ILE A 355 -4.56 2.80 1.67
C ILE A 355 -5.65 1.82 1.26
N GLY A 356 -5.46 0.54 1.52
CA GLY A 356 -6.37 -0.54 1.22
C GLY A 356 -5.63 -1.86 1.13
N ASN A 357 -6.32 -2.95 1.39
CA ASN A 357 -5.77 -4.30 1.40
C ASN A 357 -6.78 -5.32 0.86
N HIS A 358 -6.54 -6.59 1.11
CA HIS A 358 -7.36 -7.72 0.69
C HIS A 358 -8.59 -7.99 1.57
N ASP A 359 -8.71 -7.26 2.68
CA ASP A 359 -9.80 -7.35 3.65
C ASP A 359 -10.73 -6.14 3.56
N GLU A 360 -11.84 -6.15 4.30
CA GLU A 360 -12.84 -5.08 4.27
C GLU A 360 -12.36 -3.76 4.90
N TYR A 361 -11.14 -3.69 5.43
CA TYR A 361 -10.53 -2.44 5.81
C TYR A 361 -10.20 -1.61 4.56
N MET A 362 -10.95 -0.54 4.32
CA MET A 362 -10.81 0.35 3.17
C MET A 362 -10.78 -0.35 1.78
N GLY A 363 -10.69 -1.67 1.73
CA GLY A 363 -10.77 -2.50 0.56
C GLY A 363 -10.05 -1.98 -0.68
N ARG A 364 -10.77 -1.72 -1.76
CA ARG A 364 -10.30 -1.03 -2.96
C ARG A 364 -10.64 0.46 -2.85
N ILE A 365 -9.68 1.27 -2.46
CA ILE A 365 -9.87 2.72 -2.22
C ILE A 365 -10.48 3.45 -3.43
N ALA A 366 -10.17 3.02 -4.66
CA ALA A 366 -10.71 3.61 -5.87
C ALA A 366 -12.24 3.55 -5.93
N SER A 367 -12.85 2.50 -5.36
CA SER A 367 -14.32 2.39 -5.31
C SER A 367 -14.95 3.41 -4.37
N TRP A 368 -14.26 3.81 -3.31
CA TRP A 368 -14.74 4.81 -2.35
C TRP A 368 -14.80 6.22 -2.96
N PHE A 369 -13.98 6.44 -4.00
CA PHE A 369 -13.99 7.67 -4.80
C PHE A 369 -14.74 7.52 -6.13
N GLY A 370 -15.52 6.44 -6.32
CA GLY A 370 -16.25 6.21 -7.57
C GLY A 370 -15.38 6.02 -8.81
N GLY A 371 -14.06 5.77 -8.61
CA GLY A 371 -13.10 5.63 -9.69
C GLY A 371 -12.52 6.96 -10.20
N TYR A 372 -12.79 8.09 -9.55
CA TYR A 372 -12.27 9.40 -9.98
C TYR A 372 -10.75 9.47 -9.78
N SER A 373 -10.04 9.70 -10.88
CA SER A 373 -8.58 9.64 -10.95
C SER A 373 -7.88 10.65 -10.04
N ALA A 374 -8.42 11.86 -9.92
CA ALA A 374 -7.81 12.93 -9.13
C ALA A 374 -7.74 12.58 -7.64
N GLU A 375 -8.84 12.08 -7.06
CA GLU A 375 -8.88 11.67 -5.65
C GLU A 375 -8.00 10.43 -5.39
N ILE A 376 -7.96 9.49 -6.36
CA ILE A 376 -7.09 8.31 -6.26
C ILE A 376 -5.61 8.71 -6.31
N LYS A 377 -5.24 9.64 -7.18
CA LYS A 377 -3.89 10.21 -7.26
C LYS A 377 -3.54 10.93 -5.95
N LEU A 378 -4.45 11.74 -5.44
CA LEU A 378 -4.26 12.48 -4.19
C LEU A 378 -4.00 11.54 -3.01
N ILE A 379 -4.84 10.53 -2.78
CA ILE A 379 -4.66 9.62 -1.64
C ILE A 379 -3.41 8.75 -1.79
N SER A 380 -3.04 8.35 -3.01
CA SER A 380 -1.78 7.65 -3.29
C SER A 380 -0.59 8.51 -2.88
N ALA A 381 -0.59 9.79 -3.29
CA ALA A 381 0.47 10.73 -2.94
C ALA A 381 0.52 10.99 -1.42
N MET A 382 -0.63 11.19 -0.77
CA MET A 382 -0.70 11.37 0.69
C MET A 382 -0.14 10.18 1.47
N SER A 383 -0.30 8.97 0.95
CA SER A 383 0.27 7.76 1.55
C SER A 383 1.78 7.63 1.27
N LEU A 384 2.20 7.79 0.01
CA LEU A 384 3.58 7.55 -0.41
C LEU A 384 4.56 8.67 -0.04
N LEU A 385 4.09 9.89 0.22
CA LEU A 385 4.91 11.01 0.69
C LEU A 385 5.11 11.01 2.22
N ARG A 386 4.62 10.00 2.92
CA ARG A 386 4.91 9.83 4.35
C ARG A 386 6.26 9.13 4.55
N PRO A 387 7.05 9.51 5.55
CA PRO A 387 8.31 8.84 5.86
C PRO A 387 8.07 7.53 6.65
N THR A 388 7.29 6.63 6.08
CA THR A 388 6.96 5.28 6.57
C THR A 388 7.26 4.26 5.48
N VAL A 389 7.15 2.97 5.76
CA VAL A 389 7.33 1.92 4.75
C VAL A 389 6.01 1.64 4.04
N PRO A 390 5.90 1.88 2.73
CA PRO A 390 4.66 1.69 1.99
C PRO A 390 4.42 0.22 1.64
N PHE A 391 3.15 -0.21 1.81
CA PHE A 391 2.62 -1.48 1.32
C PHE A 391 1.52 -1.18 0.31
N ILE A 392 1.74 -1.49 -0.96
CA ILE A 392 0.81 -1.22 -2.05
C ILE A 392 0.10 -2.52 -2.41
N TYR A 393 -1.22 -2.57 -2.21
CA TYR A 393 -2.01 -3.72 -2.61
C TYR A 393 -2.20 -3.73 -4.13
N TYR A 394 -1.95 -4.88 -4.78
CA TYR A 394 -1.99 -4.99 -6.24
C TYR A 394 -3.26 -4.39 -6.83
N GLY A 395 -3.10 -3.60 -7.90
CA GLY A 395 -4.18 -2.89 -8.57
C GLY A 395 -4.50 -1.51 -7.96
N ASN A 396 -4.09 -1.19 -6.73
CA ASN A 396 -4.27 0.16 -6.19
C ASN A 396 -3.46 1.19 -6.98
N GLU A 397 -2.28 0.80 -7.48
CA GLU A 397 -1.39 1.62 -8.30
C GLU A 397 -1.97 2.02 -9.66
N ILE A 398 -3.05 1.36 -10.09
CA ILE A 398 -3.77 1.69 -11.33
C ILE A 398 -5.23 2.10 -11.07
N GLY A 399 -5.61 2.35 -9.82
CA GLY A 399 -6.97 2.72 -9.45
C GLY A 399 -8.01 1.61 -9.66
N MET A 400 -7.63 0.36 -9.44
CA MET A 400 -8.53 -0.79 -9.57
C MET A 400 -9.67 -0.71 -8.56
N GLN A 401 -10.91 -0.80 -9.04
CA GLN A 401 -12.12 -0.80 -8.22
C GLN A 401 -12.49 -2.22 -7.74
N GLU A 402 -13.44 -2.28 -6.81
CA GLU A 402 -14.07 -3.53 -6.37
C GLU A 402 -14.75 -4.26 -7.54
N GLY A 403 -14.68 -5.58 -7.50
CA GLY A 403 -15.43 -6.41 -8.44
C GLY A 403 -16.88 -6.62 -8.02
N ASN A 404 -17.69 -7.13 -8.93
CA ASN A 404 -19.10 -7.40 -8.67
C ASN A 404 -19.28 -8.78 -7.98
N TYR A 405 -18.80 -8.91 -6.76
CA TYR A 405 -18.91 -10.08 -5.89
C TYR A 405 -19.33 -9.68 -4.48
N ASN A 406 -19.73 -10.66 -3.67
CA ASN A 406 -20.07 -10.44 -2.25
C ASN A 406 -18.85 -10.69 -1.35
N GLY A 407 -18.82 -10.02 -0.19
CA GLY A 407 -17.76 -10.13 0.81
C GLY A 407 -16.39 -9.78 0.22
N ASP A 408 -15.33 -10.32 0.78
CA ASP A 408 -13.95 -10.02 0.38
C ASP A 408 -13.59 -10.37 -1.07
N LEU A 409 -14.36 -11.24 -1.72
CA LEU A 409 -14.12 -11.58 -3.12
C LEU A 409 -14.13 -10.36 -4.04
N ARG A 410 -14.93 -9.32 -3.71
CA ARG A 410 -14.96 -8.07 -4.48
C ARG A 410 -13.60 -7.37 -4.47
N LEU A 411 -12.80 -7.57 -3.43
CA LEU A 411 -11.48 -6.96 -3.23
C LEU A 411 -10.35 -7.74 -3.91
N ARG A 412 -10.59 -9.03 -4.23
CA ARG A 412 -9.59 -10.03 -4.64
C ARG A 412 -9.76 -10.44 -6.11
N THR A 413 -10.23 -9.52 -6.94
CA THR A 413 -10.49 -9.76 -8.37
C THR A 413 -9.23 -9.73 -9.21
N LYS A 414 -9.29 -10.30 -10.43
CA LYS A 414 -8.13 -10.35 -11.34
C LYS A 414 -7.65 -8.97 -11.75
N LEU A 415 -6.33 -8.78 -11.75
CA LEU A 415 -5.70 -7.58 -12.28
C LEU A 415 -5.93 -7.47 -13.80
N ASN A 416 -6.36 -6.29 -14.24
CA ASN A 416 -6.55 -6.01 -15.66
C ASN A 416 -5.24 -5.54 -16.29
N TRP A 417 -4.49 -6.47 -16.88
CA TRP A 417 -3.20 -6.18 -17.54
C TRP A 417 -3.34 -5.27 -18.75
N THR A 418 -4.47 -5.26 -19.46
CA THR A 418 -4.72 -4.31 -20.55
C THR A 418 -4.79 -2.87 -20.02
N ASN A 419 -5.42 -2.66 -18.83
CA ASN A 419 -5.41 -1.36 -18.19
C ASN A 419 -4.02 -0.96 -17.67
N VAL A 420 -3.26 -1.91 -17.17
CA VAL A 420 -1.85 -1.68 -16.79
C VAL A 420 -1.04 -1.15 -17.98
N GLU A 421 -1.14 -1.83 -19.14
CA GLU A 421 -0.42 -1.41 -20.37
C GLU A 421 -0.88 -0.03 -20.85
N LYS A 422 -2.18 0.25 -20.78
CA LYS A 422 -2.69 1.59 -21.11
C LYS A 422 -2.08 2.65 -20.20
N GLN A 423 -2.09 2.44 -18.89
CA GLN A 423 -1.55 3.42 -17.95
C GLN A 423 -0.02 3.54 -17.99
N ARG A 424 0.70 2.48 -18.36
CA ARG A 424 2.16 2.51 -18.58
C ARG A 424 2.56 3.50 -19.67
N ASN A 425 1.72 3.65 -20.68
CA ASN A 425 1.95 4.55 -21.82
C ASN A 425 1.36 5.95 -21.62
N ASP A 426 0.79 6.23 -20.44
CA ASP A 426 0.19 7.51 -20.09
C ASP A 426 0.99 8.19 -18.97
N ASP A 427 1.75 9.23 -19.32
CA ASP A 427 2.61 9.98 -18.40
C ASP A 427 1.84 10.69 -17.29
N SER A 428 0.52 10.87 -17.45
CA SER A 428 -0.39 11.48 -16.47
C SER A 428 -1.26 10.47 -15.73
N SER A 429 -1.00 9.16 -15.89
CA SER A 429 -1.79 8.09 -15.25
C SER A 429 -1.57 7.98 -13.74
N ILE A 430 -2.45 7.22 -13.07
CA ILE A 430 -2.29 6.86 -11.65
C ILE A 430 -0.99 6.05 -11.48
N LEU A 431 -0.68 5.12 -12.41
CA LEU A 431 0.55 4.33 -12.38
C LEU A 431 1.78 5.23 -12.49
N SER A 432 1.77 6.20 -13.42
CA SER A 432 2.90 7.12 -13.63
C SER A 432 3.17 7.99 -12.40
N LEU A 433 2.12 8.44 -11.70
CA LEU A 433 2.27 9.13 -10.42
C LEU A 433 2.87 8.21 -9.35
N ASN A 434 2.36 6.98 -9.18
CA ASN A 434 2.92 6.03 -8.21
C ASN A 434 4.40 5.74 -8.49
N LYS A 435 4.78 5.55 -9.77
CA LYS A 435 6.17 5.41 -10.21
C LYS A 435 7.03 6.61 -9.82
N ALA A 436 6.55 7.83 -10.09
CA ALA A 436 7.27 9.06 -9.74
C ALA A 436 7.47 9.22 -8.22
N LEU A 437 6.44 8.91 -7.43
CA LEU A 437 6.50 8.96 -5.96
C LEU A 437 7.48 7.93 -5.39
N LEU A 438 7.52 6.72 -5.94
CA LEU A 438 8.46 5.68 -5.53
C LEU A 438 9.89 5.99 -6.01
N ALA A 439 10.05 6.62 -7.17
CA ALA A 439 11.35 7.12 -7.63
C ALA A 439 11.88 8.24 -6.71
N LEU A 440 11.01 9.16 -6.29
CA LEU A 440 11.35 10.22 -5.33
C LEU A 440 11.84 9.62 -4.00
N ARG A 441 11.20 8.57 -3.50
CA ARG A 441 11.63 7.87 -2.28
C ARG A 441 13.01 7.23 -2.42
N LYS A 442 13.33 6.71 -3.60
CA LYS A 442 14.66 6.13 -3.91
C LYS A 442 15.74 7.19 -4.09
N GLU A 443 15.39 8.34 -4.62
CA GLU A 443 16.32 9.47 -4.80
C GLU A 443 16.69 10.10 -3.44
N TYR A 444 15.72 10.16 -2.51
CA TYR A 444 15.88 10.76 -1.19
C TYR A 444 15.63 9.76 -0.04
N PRO A 445 16.33 8.62 0.04
CA PRO A 445 16.03 7.58 1.03
C PRO A 445 16.18 8.06 2.46
N SER A 446 17.09 9.01 2.73
CA SER A 446 17.29 9.60 4.06
C SER A 446 16.06 10.35 4.54
N LEU A 447 15.37 11.09 3.67
CA LEU A 447 14.14 11.82 4.02
C LEU A 447 13.05 10.87 4.49
N PHE A 448 12.87 9.74 3.79
CA PHE A 448 11.81 8.78 4.10
C PHE A 448 12.17 7.80 5.24
N LYS A 449 13.45 7.74 5.61
CA LYS A 449 13.94 6.90 6.71
C LYS A 449 14.16 7.65 8.01
N ASN A 450 14.68 8.88 7.94
CA ASN A 450 15.15 9.65 9.08
C ASN A 450 14.60 11.08 9.13
N GLY A 451 13.81 11.48 8.12
CA GLY A 451 13.31 12.83 7.99
C GLY A 451 12.34 13.21 9.10
N THR A 452 12.41 14.44 9.54
CA THR A 452 11.45 15.06 10.45
C THR A 452 10.31 15.67 9.66
N VAL A 453 9.08 15.40 10.07
CA VAL A 453 7.88 15.99 9.45
C VAL A 453 7.47 17.21 10.26
N LYS A 454 7.29 18.36 9.58
CA LYS A 454 6.79 19.59 10.19
C LYS A 454 5.55 20.06 9.43
N GLU A 455 4.42 20.08 10.11
CA GLU A 455 3.19 20.68 9.58
C GLU A 455 3.37 22.18 9.38
N LEU A 456 2.91 22.69 8.23
CA LEU A 456 2.75 24.11 7.99
C LEU A 456 1.29 24.50 8.27
N LYS A 457 1.11 25.41 9.23
CA LYS A 457 -0.24 25.85 9.61
C LYS A 457 -0.80 26.79 8.56
N SER A 458 -2.03 26.53 8.12
CA SER A 458 -2.72 27.43 7.23
C SER A 458 -3.05 28.75 7.94
N SER A 459 -2.62 29.85 7.36
CA SER A 459 -3.02 31.21 7.72
C SER A 459 -4.15 31.75 6.83
N THR A 460 -4.61 30.96 5.88
CA THR A 460 -5.72 31.30 4.99
C THR A 460 -7.03 31.35 5.76
N VAL A 461 -7.82 32.38 5.50
CA VAL A 461 -9.14 32.54 6.14
C VAL A 461 -10.22 32.68 5.06
N ASN A 462 -11.40 32.20 5.34
CA ASN A 462 -12.57 32.47 4.54
C ASN A 462 -12.87 33.98 4.55
N THR A 463 -13.05 34.58 3.38
CA THR A 463 -13.21 36.03 3.23
C THR A 463 -14.48 36.58 3.88
N GLU A 464 -15.54 35.77 3.95
CA GLU A 464 -16.81 36.12 4.56
C GLU A 464 -16.86 35.87 6.07
N THR A 465 -16.54 34.64 6.49
CA THR A 465 -16.68 34.22 7.91
C THR A 465 -15.48 34.54 8.74
N LYS A 466 -14.33 34.84 8.15
CA LYS A 466 -13.02 35.04 8.80
C LYS A 466 -12.50 33.81 9.56
N ASN A 467 -13.10 32.65 9.34
CA ASN A 467 -12.62 31.39 9.92
C ASN A 467 -11.44 30.82 9.10
N PRO A 468 -10.48 30.13 9.75
CA PRO A 468 -9.43 29.44 9.05
C PRO A 468 -9.97 28.41 8.07
N LEU A 469 -9.34 28.31 6.90
CA LEU A 469 -9.64 27.30 5.89
C LEU A 469 -8.68 26.12 6.04
N TYR A 470 -9.23 24.92 6.09
CA TYR A 470 -8.49 23.67 6.25
C TYR A 470 -8.59 22.75 5.01
N THR A 471 -8.97 23.31 3.86
CA THR A 471 -9.16 22.54 2.61
C THR A 471 -7.87 22.21 1.88
N VAL A 472 -6.74 22.77 2.32
CA VAL A 472 -5.40 22.46 1.81
C VAL A 472 -4.50 22.10 2.99
N ALA A 473 -3.78 20.99 2.85
CA ALA A 473 -2.75 20.55 3.82
C ALA A 473 -1.37 20.87 3.26
N ALA A 474 -0.43 21.25 4.14
CA ALA A 474 0.97 21.37 3.81
C ALA A 474 1.86 20.89 4.95
N TYR A 475 2.94 20.19 4.61
CA TYR A 475 4.01 19.83 5.55
C TYR A 475 5.35 19.71 4.85
N THR A 476 6.42 19.85 5.61
CA THR A 476 7.77 19.55 5.13
C THR A 476 8.25 18.20 5.67
N ILE A 477 9.13 17.57 4.90
CA ILE A 477 9.96 16.44 5.33
C ILE A 477 11.40 16.87 5.16
N SER A 478 12.20 16.89 6.24
CA SER A 478 13.59 17.31 6.18
C SER A 478 14.50 16.40 6.99
N ASP A 479 15.66 16.06 6.47
CA ASP A 479 16.73 15.34 7.18
C ASP A 479 17.90 16.26 7.58
N GLY A 480 17.73 17.56 7.39
CA GLY A 480 18.75 18.59 7.67
C GLY A 480 19.67 18.87 6.48
N LYS A 481 19.62 18.04 5.42
CA LYS A 481 20.34 18.26 4.17
C LYS A 481 19.36 18.57 3.03
N ASP A 482 18.39 17.70 2.86
CA ASP A 482 17.37 17.80 1.83
C ASP A 482 16.02 18.14 2.48
N THR A 483 15.16 18.88 1.78
CA THR A 483 13.83 19.24 2.26
C THR A 483 12.81 19.16 1.13
N LEU A 484 11.73 18.44 1.36
CA LEU A 484 10.54 18.43 0.51
C LEU A 484 9.42 19.23 1.18
N LEU A 485 8.75 20.08 0.41
CA LEU A 485 7.47 20.69 0.79
C LEU A 485 6.36 19.99 0.01
N CYS A 486 5.45 19.34 0.73
CA CYS A 486 4.31 18.63 0.20
C CYS A 486 3.03 19.43 0.46
N VAL A 487 2.23 19.68 -0.60
CA VAL A 487 0.97 20.41 -0.55
C VAL A 487 -0.13 19.56 -1.17
N PHE A 488 -1.29 19.49 -0.52
CA PHE A 488 -2.43 18.66 -0.93
C PHE A 488 -3.72 19.47 -0.89
N SER A 489 -4.38 19.60 -2.01
CA SER A 489 -5.73 20.14 -2.09
C SER A 489 -6.76 19.04 -1.82
N LEU A 490 -7.52 19.17 -0.75
CA LEU A 490 -8.44 18.11 -0.28
C LEU A 490 -9.84 18.23 -0.90
N LYS A 491 -10.09 19.29 -1.64
CA LYS A 491 -11.42 19.62 -2.16
C LYS A 491 -11.34 20.50 -3.39
N ASN A 492 -12.47 20.65 -4.03
CA ASN A 492 -12.74 21.78 -4.89
C ASN A 492 -12.58 23.10 -4.09
N VAL A 493 -11.64 23.91 -4.50
CA VAL A 493 -11.34 25.19 -3.87
C VAL A 493 -11.78 26.33 -4.79
N SER A 494 -12.67 27.18 -4.31
CA SER A 494 -13.10 28.38 -5.02
C SER A 494 -12.08 29.51 -4.98
N ASP A 495 -11.22 29.51 -3.95
CA ASP A 495 -10.10 30.45 -3.77
C ASP A 495 -8.80 29.67 -3.93
N ASN A 496 -8.10 29.87 -5.04
CA ASN A 496 -6.93 29.06 -5.43
C ASN A 496 -5.61 29.64 -4.91
N LYS A 497 -5.67 30.38 -3.81
CA LYS A 497 -4.52 30.98 -3.14
C LYS A 497 -4.55 30.61 -1.67
N PHE A 498 -3.49 29.99 -1.22
CA PHE A 498 -3.35 29.54 0.16
C PHE A 498 -2.07 30.07 0.78
N TRP A 499 -2.16 30.48 2.02
CA TRP A 499 -1.04 30.99 2.81
C TRP A 499 -0.78 30.01 3.96
N PHE A 500 0.51 29.75 4.19
CA PHE A 500 0.96 28.90 5.27
C PHE A 500 2.08 29.61 6.02
N ASP A 501 2.07 29.57 7.35
CA ASP A 501 3.16 30.02 8.19
C ASP A 501 4.43 29.22 7.85
N CYS A 502 5.43 29.87 7.25
CA CYS A 502 6.67 29.21 6.84
C CYS A 502 7.62 28.95 8.02
N GLY A 503 7.45 29.64 9.15
CA GLY A 503 8.42 29.59 10.23
C GLY A 503 9.82 29.97 9.74
N ASP A 504 10.79 29.04 9.85
CA ASP A 504 12.17 29.23 9.42
C ASP A 504 12.49 28.62 8.03
N LEU A 505 11.48 28.22 7.25
CA LEU A 505 11.68 27.61 5.94
C LEU A 505 12.05 28.66 4.90
N ASP A 506 13.26 28.58 4.35
CA ASP A 506 13.72 29.44 3.26
C ASP A 506 13.30 28.83 1.91
N ILE A 507 12.43 29.53 1.18
CA ILE A 507 11.99 29.16 -0.17
C ILE A 507 12.58 30.07 -1.26
N SER A 508 13.68 30.73 -1.01
CA SER A 508 14.36 31.57 -1.99
C SER A 508 14.79 30.79 -3.25
N SER A 509 15.03 29.49 -3.09
CA SER A 509 15.31 28.57 -4.19
C SER A 509 14.54 27.28 -4.04
N TYR A 510 13.85 26.84 -5.10
CA TYR A 510 13.11 25.60 -5.13
C TYR A 510 12.97 25.03 -6.55
N SER A 511 12.59 23.75 -6.64
CA SER A 511 12.19 23.08 -7.86
C SER A 511 10.86 22.36 -7.64
N VAL A 512 9.97 22.37 -8.65
CA VAL A 512 8.73 21.56 -8.63
C VAL A 512 9.06 20.16 -9.09
N LEU A 513 8.74 19.15 -8.28
CA LEU A 513 8.94 17.74 -8.59
C LEU A 513 7.66 17.05 -9.06
N ILE A 514 6.53 17.40 -8.48
CA ILE A 514 5.20 16.90 -8.83
C ILE A 514 4.24 18.09 -8.84
N GLY A 515 3.42 18.18 -9.86
CA GLY A 515 2.43 19.25 -9.99
C GLY A 515 1.47 19.05 -11.17
N VAL A 516 0.62 20.05 -11.39
CA VAL A 516 -0.33 20.12 -12.50
C VAL A 516 0.18 21.10 -13.55
N ASN A 517 0.10 20.72 -14.82
CA ASN A 517 0.34 21.59 -15.97
C ASN A 517 1.65 22.43 -15.95
N ASN A 518 2.71 21.95 -15.29
CA ASN A 518 4.04 22.60 -15.19
C ASN A 518 4.08 23.97 -14.48
N GLU A 519 3.08 24.32 -13.69
CA GLU A 519 3.06 25.62 -13.01
C GLU A 519 4.01 25.67 -11.78
N LYS A 520 4.61 26.83 -11.56
CA LYS A 520 5.68 27.05 -10.57
C LYS A 520 5.27 28.13 -9.55
N ASN A 521 4.13 27.96 -8.90
CA ASN A 521 3.53 29.04 -8.14
C ASN A 521 3.72 28.88 -6.62
N LEU A 522 4.96 29.09 -6.18
CA LEU A 522 5.34 29.23 -4.78
C LEU A 522 6.05 30.58 -4.58
N SER A 523 5.59 31.37 -3.63
CA SER A 523 6.17 32.67 -3.34
C SER A 523 6.07 33.01 -1.85
N LEU A 524 6.83 34.02 -1.41
CA LEU A 524 6.65 34.62 -0.08
C LEU A 524 5.68 35.78 -0.15
N ASP A 525 4.79 35.88 0.83
CA ASP A 525 3.92 37.01 1.07
C ASP A 525 4.04 37.39 2.57
N GLY A 526 4.91 38.36 2.85
CA GLY A 526 5.34 38.64 4.21
C GLY A 526 6.14 37.50 4.81
N SER A 527 5.66 36.93 5.92
CA SER A 527 6.24 35.76 6.58
C SER A 527 5.60 34.44 6.14
N ASP A 528 4.63 34.48 5.22
CA ASP A 528 3.89 33.31 4.82
C ASP A 528 4.34 32.80 3.45
N ILE A 529 4.31 31.47 3.28
CA ILE A 529 4.39 30.84 1.98
C ILE A 529 3.04 30.95 1.33
N LYS A 530 3.01 31.50 0.12
CA LYS A 530 1.84 31.59 -0.72
C LYS A 530 1.91 30.54 -1.82
N VAL A 531 0.88 29.68 -1.88
CA VAL A 531 0.66 28.70 -2.96
C VAL A 531 -0.51 29.18 -3.79
N GLU A 532 -0.29 29.37 -5.09
CA GLU A 532 -1.32 29.82 -6.02
C GLU A 532 -1.66 28.75 -7.07
N TYR A 533 -2.81 28.89 -7.70
CA TYR A 533 -3.26 28.06 -8.83
C TYR A 533 -3.24 26.57 -8.52
N ILE A 534 -3.78 26.22 -7.35
CA ILE A 534 -3.89 24.82 -6.96
C ILE A 534 -5.23 24.25 -7.44
N ALA A 535 -5.19 23.19 -8.24
CA ALA A 535 -6.39 22.54 -8.77
C ALA A 535 -7.10 21.70 -7.69
N PRO A 536 -8.38 21.38 -7.86
CA PRO A 536 -9.08 20.46 -6.98
C PRO A 536 -8.35 19.11 -6.91
N TYR A 537 -8.21 18.56 -5.70
CA TYR A 537 -7.56 17.26 -5.44
C TYR A 537 -6.13 17.14 -6.01
N GLU A 538 -5.40 18.26 -6.08
CA GLU A 538 -4.03 18.32 -6.55
C GLU A 538 -3.04 17.92 -5.45
N THR A 539 -1.99 17.21 -5.85
CA THR A 539 -0.75 17.07 -5.09
C THR A 539 0.35 17.91 -5.71
N ARG A 540 1.03 18.70 -4.91
CA ARG A 540 2.21 19.44 -5.34
C ARG A 540 3.40 19.14 -4.41
N VAL A 541 4.56 18.83 -5.01
CA VAL A 541 5.78 18.55 -4.26
C VAL A 541 6.90 19.45 -4.76
N TYR A 542 7.52 20.16 -3.84
CA TYR A 542 8.66 21.00 -4.10
C TYR A 542 9.90 20.44 -3.39
N TYR A 543 11.03 20.45 -4.09
CA TYR A 543 12.34 20.37 -3.46
C TYR A 543 12.77 21.77 -3.09
N ILE A 544 13.14 21.98 -1.84
CA ILE A 544 13.60 23.30 -1.32
C ILE A 544 15.11 23.27 -1.23
N GLY A 545 15.77 24.12 -1.99
CA GLY A 545 17.23 24.24 -2.06
C GLY A 545 17.72 24.74 -3.42
N ASP A 546 19.02 25.04 -3.50
CA ASP A 546 19.66 25.65 -4.67
C ASP A 546 19.86 24.67 -5.84
N ASP A 547 19.88 23.37 -5.57
CA ASP A 547 20.03 22.35 -6.58
C ASP A 547 18.80 22.31 -7.48
N LYS A 548 18.99 22.57 -8.79
CA LYS A 548 17.91 22.46 -9.76
C LYS A 548 17.56 21.00 -9.98
N LYS A 549 16.28 20.66 -9.78
CA LYS A 549 15.72 19.32 -9.99
C LYS A 549 14.72 19.35 -11.14
N GLU A 550 14.67 18.24 -11.89
CA GLU A 550 13.67 18.06 -12.93
C GLU A 550 12.34 17.60 -12.35
N MET A 551 11.26 17.96 -13.01
CA MET A 551 9.93 17.49 -12.64
C MET A 551 9.80 15.99 -12.94
N LEU A 552 9.35 15.23 -11.94
CA LEU A 552 9.18 13.77 -12.03
C LEU A 552 7.81 13.38 -12.58
N PHE A 553 6.80 14.22 -12.33
CA PHE A 553 5.43 13.96 -12.76
C PHE A 553 4.67 15.26 -12.98
N THR A 554 3.94 15.31 -14.10
CA THR A 554 2.99 16.38 -14.42
C THR A 554 1.61 15.77 -14.61
N ASP A 555 0.67 16.16 -13.75
CA ASP A 555 -0.74 15.80 -13.93
C ASP A 555 -1.35 16.69 -15.00
N LYS A 556 -1.82 16.09 -16.09
CA LYS A 556 -2.48 16.81 -17.19
C LYS A 556 -3.97 16.89 -16.90
N ARG A 557 -4.47 18.11 -16.71
CA ARG A 557 -5.85 18.35 -16.33
C ARG A 557 -6.44 19.51 -17.12
N LEU A 558 -7.68 19.37 -17.51
CA LEU A 558 -8.47 20.41 -18.18
C LEU A 558 -9.92 20.29 -17.71
N PHE A 559 -10.57 21.42 -17.56
CA PHE A 559 -11.95 21.50 -17.08
C PHE A 559 -12.80 22.27 -18.08
N LEU A 560 -14.03 21.82 -18.29
CA LEU A 560 -15.01 22.56 -19.05
C LEU A 560 -15.93 23.30 -18.08
N ARG A 561 -16.16 24.60 -18.37
CA ARG A 561 -17.01 25.48 -17.59
C ARG A 561 -17.98 26.21 -18.52
N GLY A 562 -19.25 26.26 -18.16
CA GLY A 562 -20.25 26.89 -18.99
C GLY A 562 -21.68 26.79 -18.44
N ASP A 563 -22.65 27.22 -19.28
CA ASP A 563 -24.08 27.20 -18.91
C ASP A 563 -24.56 25.77 -18.57
N MET A 564 -23.99 24.73 -19.23
CA MET A 564 -24.34 23.31 -19.00
C MET A 564 -24.04 22.82 -17.58
N ASN A 565 -23.16 23.46 -16.86
CA ASN A 565 -22.81 23.12 -15.46
C ASN A 565 -22.94 24.35 -14.53
N GLY A 566 -23.71 25.36 -14.94
CA GLY A 566 -23.95 26.58 -14.15
C GLY A 566 -22.67 27.38 -13.87
N TRP A 567 -21.70 27.33 -14.79
CA TRP A 567 -20.36 27.91 -14.65
C TRP A 567 -19.53 27.32 -13.49
N GLY A 568 -19.93 26.12 -12.99
CA GLY A 568 -19.09 25.25 -12.18
C GLY A 568 -17.90 24.75 -12.99
N TYR A 569 -17.43 23.55 -12.70
CA TYR A 569 -16.44 22.88 -13.55
C TYR A 569 -16.75 21.39 -13.63
N ASP A 570 -16.46 20.80 -14.79
CA ASP A 570 -16.39 19.35 -14.97
C ASP A 570 -15.05 19.00 -15.58
N GLU A 571 -14.35 18.03 -14.96
CA GLU A 571 -13.05 17.60 -15.42
C GLU A 571 -13.17 16.75 -16.67
N MET A 572 -12.36 17.05 -17.66
CA MET A 572 -12.26 16.30 -18.90
C MET A 572 -11.31 15.12 -18.75
N LEU A 573 -11.62 13.99 -19.37
CA LEU A 573 -10.79 12.79 -19.33
C LEU A 573 -9.65 12.89 -20.35
N TYR A 574 -8.41 12.78 -19.90
CA TYR A 574 -7.24 12.78 -20.76
C TYR A 574 -7.06 11.45 -21.48
N ASP A 575 -6.87 11.48 -22.79
CA ASP A 575 -6.49 10.36 -23.66
C ASP A 575 -5.06 10.60 -24.14
N SER A 576 -4.09 9.91 -23.55
CA SER A 576 -2.65 10.10 -23.85
C SER A 576 -2.26 9.61 -25.23
N GLU A 577 -2.95 8.62 -25.81
CA GLU A 577 -2.68 8.14 -27.15
C GLU A 577 -3.07 9.17 -28.21
N LYS A 578 -4.18 9.85 -28.00
CA LYS A 578 -4.68 10.90 -28.90
C LYS A 578 -4.25 12.31 -28.49
N ARG A 579 -3.62 12.44 -27.33
CA ARG A 579 -3.21 13.71 -26.74
C ARG A 579 -4.37 14.72 -26.70
N CYS A 580 -5.51 14.26 -26.17
CA CYS A 580 -6.73 15.08 -26.07
C CYS A 580 -7.46 14.85 -24.76
N PHE A 581 -8.34 15.80 -24.44
CA PHE A 581 -9.24 15.75 -23.31
C PHE A 581 -10.67 15.60 -23.81
N ASP A 582 -11.43 14.67 -23.28
CA ASP A 582 -12.79 14.35 -23.68
C ASP A 582 -13.78 14.54 -22.53
N LEU A 583 -14.98 15.08 -22.86
CA LEU A 583 -16.10 15.16 -21.92
C LEU A 583 -17.42 15.03 -22.66
N TRP A 584 -18.39 14.35 -22.05
CA TRP A 584 -19.70 14.09 -22.64
C TRP A 584 -20.81 14.78 -21.84
N TYR A 585 -21.69 15.49 -22.55
CA TYR A 585 -22.90 16.09 -21.99
C TYR A 585 -24.15 15.63 -22.71
N LYS A 586 -25.25 15.44 -21.95
CA LYS A 586 -26.59 15.37 -22.50
C LYS A 586 -27.08 16.79 -22.57
N LEU A 587 -27.32 17.29 -23.80
CA LEU A 587 -27.77 18.64 -24.06
C LEU A 587 -29.09 18.64 -24.82
N ASP A 588 -29.94 19.59 -24.52
CA ASP A 588 -31.16 19.90 -25.27
C ASP A 588 -30.89 21.01 -26.28
N PRO A 589 -31.81 21.24 -27.27
CA PRO A 589 -31.67 22.32 -28.25
C PRO A 589 -31.84 23.72 -27.60
N ASP A 590 -30.81 24.12 -26.86
CA ASP A 590 -30.68 25.45 -26.25
C ASP A 590 -29.27 25.99 -26.53
N SER A 591 -29.00 27.22 -26.15
CA SER A 591 -27.72 27.89 -26.39
C SER A 591 -26.87 27.84 -25.14
N TYR A 592 -25.65 27.26 -25.23
CA TYR A 592 -24.72 27.07 -24.13
C TYR A 592 -23.44 27.85 -24.39
N GLN A 593 -23.14 28.81 -23.53
CA GLN A 593 -21.82 29.42 -23.50
C GLN A 593 -20.86 28.61 -22.67
N PHE A 594 -19.59 28.52 -23.08
CA PHE A 594 -18.57 27.77 -22.38
C PHE A 594 -17.15 28.25 -22.66
N LYS A 595 -16.19 27.82 -21.80
CA LYS A 595 -14.74 27.90 -21.96
C LYS A 595 -14.09 26.66 -21.37
N PHE A 596 -12.84 26.45 -21.74
CA PHE A 596 -11.97 25.48 -21.04
C PHE A 596 -11.10 26.22 -20.03
N ASP A 597 -10.75 25.56 -18.91
CA ASP A 597 -10.01 26.13 -17.79
C ASP A 597 -9.00 25.09 -17.28
N ALA A 598 -7.73 25.46 -17.17
CA ALA A 598 -6.68 24.52 -16.73
C ALA A 598 -6.62 24.33 -15.22
N TYR A 599 -7.13 25.28 -14.40
CA TYR A 599 -6.98 25.28 -12.95
C TYR A 599 -8.27 25.50 -12.16
N CYS A 600 -9.39 25.58 -12.83
CA CYS A 600 -10.70 25.93 -12.25
C CYS A 600 -10.79 27.34 -11.65
N ASP A 601 -9.91 28.26 -12.03
CA ASP A 601 -9.78 29.59 -11.41
C ASP A 601 -9.69 30.73 -12.44
N TRP A 602 -9.86 30.44 -13.71
CA TRP A 602 -9.78 31.37 -14.85
C TRP A 602 -8.38 31.97 -15.10
N THR A 603 -7.33 31.52 -14.38
CA THR A 603 -5.97 32.07 -14.60
C THR A 603 -5.37 31.61 -15.92
N LEU A 604 -5.69 30.39 -16.35
CA LEU A 604 -5.40 29.90 -17.69
C LEU A 604 -6.66 29.30 -18.29
N SER A 605 -7.40 30.13 -19.00
CA SER A 605 -8.62 29.71 -19.70
C SER A 605 -8.43 29.79 -21.21
N TYR A 606 -9.07 28.86 -21.91
CA TYR A 606 -9.08 28.78 -23.37
C TYR A 606 -10.45 29.17 -23.89
N GLY A 607 -10.53 30.36 -24.41
CA GLY A 607 -11.74 30.95 -24.95
C GLY A 607 -11.65 31.28 -26.45
N SER A 608 -12.57 32.09 -26.97
CA SER A 608 -12.63 32.45 -28.39
C SER A 608 -11.59 33.46 -28.83
N GLY A 609 -10.92 34.17 -27.90
CA GLY A 609 -9.99 35.26 -28.18
C GLY A 609 -10.67 36.56 -28.67
N GLU A 610 -11.98 36.54 -28.88
CA GLU A 610 -12.75 37.69 -29.37
C GLU A 610 -13.79 38.08 -28.31
N GLU A 611 -13.81 39.35 -27.89
CA GLU A 611 -14.83 39.84 -26.98
C GLU A 611 -16.20 39.88 -27.69
N ASN A 612 -17.10 39.00 -27.25
CA ASN A 612 -18.46 38.93 -27.76
C ASN A 612 -19.41 38.44 -26.67
N THR A 613 -20.30 39.31 -26.19
CA THR A 613 -21.27 38.96 -25.13
C THR A 613 -22.20 37.81 -25.51
N ALA A 614 -22.46 37.61 -26.81
CA ALA A 614 -23.24 36.48 -27.32
C ALA A 614 -22.44 35.17 -27.42
N GLY A 615 -21.10 35.21 -27.28
CA GLY A 615 -20.20 34.11 -27.53
C GLY A 615 -19.92 33.87 -29.02
N LYS A 616 -18.76 33.23 -29.32
CA LYS A 616 -18.38 32.80 -30.66
C LYS A 616 -19.07 31.50 -31.02
N THR A 617 -19.91 31.49 -32.05
CA THR A 617 -20.64 30.29 -32.47
C THR A 617 -19.72 29.17 -32.90
N VAL A 618 -19.96 27.97 -32.36
CA VAL A 618 -19.23 26.71 -32.65
C VAL A 618 -20.14 25.82 -33.51
N PRO A 619 -19.76 25.52 -34.75
CA PRO A 619 -20.45 24.52 -35.57
C PRO A 619 -20.17 23.11 -35.08
N LEU A 620 -21.16 22.22 -35.22
CA LEU A 620 -20.98 20.78 -34.97
C LEU A 620 -19.95 20.19 -35.96
N ASP A 621 -19.16 19.22 -35.52
CA ASP A 621 -18.15 18.49 -36.30
C ASP A 621 -17.05 19.36 -36.95
N LYS A 622 -16.88 20.58 -36.46
CA LYS A 622 -15.86 21.51 -36.96
C LYS A 622 -14.84 21.82 -35.86
N GLU A 623 -13.57 21.66 -36.20
CA GLU A 623 -12.47 22.04 -35.34
C GLU A 623 -12.39 23.57 -35.19
N MET A 624 -12.20 24.02 -33.95
CA MET A 624 -12.14 25.41 -33.56
C MET A 624 -10.85 25.70 -32.81
N GLN A 625 -10.17 26.79 -33.20
CA GLN A 625 -9.00 27.29 -32.48
C GLN A 625 -9.43 28.00 -31.18
N THR A 626 -8.72 27.73 -30.09
CA THR A 626 -8.86 28.49 -28.83
C THR A 626 -7.82 29.59 -28.72
N SER A 627 -8.04 30.52 -27.79
CA SER A 627 -7.09 31.55 -27.39
C SER A 627 -7.01 31.67 -25.89
N THR A 628 -5.82 31.95 -25.36
CA THR A 628 -5.58 32.26 -23.95
C THR A 628 -5.69 33.78 -23.65
N GLU A 629 -6.09 34.60 -24.62
CA GLU A 629 -6.30 36.02 -24.40
C GLU A 629 -7.42 36.25 -23.37
N LYS A 630 -7.08 37.03 -22.34
CA LYS A 630 -8.01 37.33 -21.24
C LYS A 630 -9.07 38.34 -21.67
N GLY A 631 -10.34 38.03 -21.38
CA GLY A 631 -11.46 38.89 -21.55
C GLY A 631 -12.72 38.31 -20.91
N GLU A 632 -13.55 39.13 -20.31
CA GLU A 632 -14.77 38.66 -19.61
C GLU A 632 -15.75 37.95 -20.54
N ASN A 633 -15.80 38.35 -21.82
CA ASN A 633 -16.77 37.88 -22.80
C ASN A 633 -16.13 37.11 -23.97
N THR A 634 -15.07 36.34 -23.71
CA THR A 634 -14.40 35.50 -24.73
C THR A 634 -14.92 34.07 -24.73
N ASN A 635 -16.25 33.89 -24.59
CA ASN A 635 -16.87 32.56 -24.55
C ASN A 635 -17.10 31.99 -25.95
N PHE A 636 -17.17 30.67 -26.04
CA PHE A 636 -17.78 29.96 -27.16
C PHE A 636 -19.27 29.81 -26.93
N LEU A 637 -20.05 29.72 -28.02
CA LEU A 637 -21.50 29.48 -28.01
C LEU A 637 -21.79 28.23 -28.85
N PHE A 638 -22.35 27.20 -28.23
CA PHE A 638 -22.84 26.02 -28.91
C PHE A 638 -24.34 25.87 -28.77
N THR A 639 -25.01 25.59 -29.92
CA THR A 639 -26.45 25.34 -29.94
C THR A 639 -26.70 23.98 -30.59
N PRO A 640 -27.04 22.94 -29.82
CA PRO A 640 -27.39 21.62 -30.31
C PRO A 640 -28.61 21.68 -31.25
N LEU A 641 -28.59 20.92 -32.32
CA LEU A 641 -29.72 20.83 -33.27
C LEU A 641 -30.85 19.93 -32.77
N SER A 642 -30.55 18.99 -31.88
CA SER A 642 -31.48 18.04 -31.27
C SER A 642 -31.01 17.67 -29.86
N SER A 643 -31.93 17.16 -29.02
CA SER A 643 -31.54 16.54 -27.75
C SER A 643 -30.67 15.32 -28.00
N GLY A 644 -29.56 15.18 -27.28
CA GLY A 644 -28.62 14.07 -27.47
C GLY A 644 -27.40 14.17 -26.58
N THR A 645 -26.51 13.17 -26.72
CA THR A 645 -25.18 13.19 -26.08
C THR A 645 -24.20 13.89 -27.04
N TYR A 646 -23.47 14.84 -26.52
CA TYR A 646 -22.46 15.58 -27.26
C TYR A 646 -21.11 15.38 -26.57
N ARG A 647 -20.07 15.07 -27.37
CA ARG A 647 -18.70 14.93 -26.93
C ARG A 647 -17.91 16.18 -27.26
N PHE A 648 -17.31 16.77 -26.24
CA PHE A 648 -16.35 17.86 -26.35
C PHE A 648 -14.95 17.23 -26.32
N THR A 649 -14.17 17.44 -27.38
CA THR A 649 -12.78 16.96 -27.46
C THR A 649 -11.86 18.16 -27.62
N PHE A 650 -10.91 18.33 -26.68
CA PHE A 650 -9.88 19.38 -26.75
C PHE A 650 -8.52 18.71 -27.04
N TYR A 651 -7.82 19.19 -28.06
CA TYR A 651 -6.51 18.70 -28.47
C TYR A 651 -5.40 19.54 -27.85
N GLU A 652 -4.48 18.88 -27.16
CA GLU A 652 -3.39 19.50 -26.39
C GLU A 652 -2.35 20.16 -27.30
N ASP A 653 -2.04 19.53 -28.45
CA ASP A 653 -0.90 19.92 -29.29
C ASP A 653 -1.04 21.28 -29.94
N ASP A 654 -2.25 21.66 -30.31
CA ASP A 654 -2.54 22.90 -31.04
C ASP A 654 -3.60 23.79 -30.36
N ASN A 655 -4.10 23.37 -29.20
CA ASN A 655 -5.14 24.01 -28.43
C ASN A 655 -6.41 24.22 -29.27
N THR A 656 -6.79 23.23 -30.08
CA THR A 656 -8.04 23.21 -30.81
C THR A 656 -9.05 22.31 -30.10
N PHE A 657 -10.33 22.45 -30.45
CA PHE A 657 -11.37 21.56 -29.97
C PHE A 657 -12.45 21.32 -31.02
N VAL A 658 -13.21 20.25 -30.82
CA VAL A 658 -14.36 19.88 -31.66
C VAL A 658 -15.50 19.35 -30.78
N ILE A 659 -16.75 19.64 -31.20
CA ILE A 659 -17.95 19.05 -30.57
C ILE A 659 -18.57 18.07 -31.57
N ARG A 660 -18.86 16.85 -31.14
CA ARG A 660 -19.53 15.82 -31.95
C ARG A 660 -20.78 15.32 -31.25
N GLN A 661 -21.79 14.97 -32.00
CA GLN A 661 -22.96 14.27 -31.49
C GLN A 661 -22.66 12.76 -31.54
N GLU A 662 -22.87 12.04 -30.43
CA GLU A 662 -22.62 10.62 -30.29
C GLU A 662 -23.88 9.79 -30.64
#